data_d99b43b21bd65b22fde59023fb103934
#
_entry.id   d99b43b21bd65b22fde59023fb103934
#
_cell.length_a   1.000
_cell.length_b   1.000
_cell.length_c   1.000
_cell.angle_alpha   90.00
_cell.angle_beta   90.00
_cell.angle_gamma   90.00
#
_symmetry.space_group_name_H-M   'P 1'
#
loop_
_entity.id
_entity.type
_entity.pdbx_description
1 polymer ?
#
loop_
_entity_poly.entity_id
_entity_poly.type
_entity_poly.pdbx_seq_one_letter_code
_entity_poly.pdbx_strand_id
1 'polypeptide(L)'
;MIVKMKFINISGPRDDIDRVTDLYLSRYEIQLESALSELKTVDNLRPFIELNPYRDVLAQATQFVGYLPNVDDVTPDDSLGLDDMFEVVRKACEDYEGLQAKKEKKKAKIEELRAKQQLLSPFRPLDCDLHKVLGYRYITYRFGRIALESYHKMNKYLMDDLSAIFVEGERDESFVYGAYFVSPGEAQKVDAVFRSLHFERIELKDEFEGTPSFAYQSLERDIARINLEIQDLDKEAGEMLSDRAPQLIAAKNRLEELSKNFDIRKMAARMKDSQDDSYILCGWMAEDDVEKFLEEIKDDDKVFVVVEDDHDAYFGEPPTKLENPKLFKPFEMYIQMYGLPAHNEMDPTIFVAITYSFIFGVMFGDIGQGLLLLIGGALIYHFKKAPLAGIIATAGVFSTIFGFMFGSIFGFEDIIEPLWIRPIDHMTTLPFLGKLNTVFIVAVAFGMFLIIVAMILHIINAARSKDIESTWFDPNGVAGLIFYIAVVATIVLFMTGNPLPGGIVMGIMFGVPLLLIFLREPLTRMIEKRADKMETGPGMYAVQGFFEMFETLLSYFSNTISFIRIGAFAVSHAAIMEVVLQLAGAESGNPNWFGVIFGNLFVCGFEGLIVGIQVLRLEYYEMFSRFYKGSGRAFDPYTKKKTK
;
A
#
# COMPACT_ATOMS: atom_id res chain seq x y z
N MET A 1 10.66 0.41 22.56
CA MET A 1 9.84 0.92 23.67
C MET A 1 8.97 2.06 23.15
N ILE A 2 7.79 2.27 23.72
CA ILE A 2 6.94 3.41 23.38
C ILE A 2 7.56 4.67 24.00
N VAL A 3 7.82 5.68 23.18
CA VAL A 3 8.33 6.98 23.62
C VAL A 3 7.18 7.76 24.25
N LYS A 4 7.42 8.37 25.42
CA LYS A 4 6.43 9.25 26.02
C LYS A 4 6.26 10.50 25.19
N MET A 5 5.01 10.84 24.90
CA MET A 5 4.66 12.01 24.13
C MET A 5 4.07 13.07 25.04
N LYS A 6 4.34 14.35 24.74
CA LYS A 6 3.72 15.49 25.43
C LYS A 6 2.99 16.35 24.41
N PHE A 7 1.85 16.88 24.81
CA PHE A 7 1.09 17.81 24.00
C PHE A 7 1.61 19.22 24.23
N ILE A 8 1.95 19.92 23.16
CA ILE A 8 2.48 21.27 23.22
C ILE A 8 1.57 22.23 22.48
N ASN A 9 1.33 23.38 23.09
CA ASN A 9 0.63 24.52 22.50
C ASN A 9 1.63 25.67 22.33
N ILE A 10 1.82 26.10 21.08
CA ILE A 10 2.74 27.16 20.69
C ILE A 10 1.92 28.34 20.23
N SER A 11 2.09 29.50 20.86
CA SER A 11 1.39 30.73 20.50
C SER A 11 2.36 31.88 20.26
N GLY A 12 2.02 32.76 19.31
CA GLY A 12 2.81 33.93 18.98
C GLY A 12 2.08 34.89 18.05
N PRO A 13 2.69 36.05 17.69
CA PRO A 13 2.13 36.98 16.74
C PRO A 13 1.93 36.32 15.36
N ARG A 14 0.83 36.64 14.68
CA ARG A 14 0.46 36.04 13.40
C ARG A 14 1.58 36.04 12.37
N ASP A 15 2.27 37.16 12.24
CA ASP A 15 3.28 37.35 11.21
C ASP A 15 4.58 36.59 11.48
N ASP A 16 4.71 36.00 12.69
CA ASP A 16 5.92 35.30 13.14
C ASP A 16 5.86 33.78 12.94
N ILE A 17 4.75 33.23 12.45
CA ILE A 17 4.53 31.79 12.31
C ILE A 17 5.58 31.11 11.41
N ASP A 18 6.02 31.79 10.33
CA ASP A 18 7.03 31.22 9.42
C ASP A 18 8.40 31.15 10.08
N ARG A 19 8.78 32.18 10.86
CA ARG A 19 10.03 32.20 11.60
C ARG A 19 10.07 31.07 12.63
N VAL A 20 8.99 30.87 13.37
CA VAL A 20 8.88 29.81 14.38
C VAL A 20 8.93 28.43 13.71
N THR A 21 8.27 28.28 12.59
CA THR A 21 8.30 27.04 11.80
C THR A 21 9.70 26.72 11.29
N ASP A 22 10.40 27.72 10.72
CA ASP A 22 11.73 27.51 10.14
C ASP A 22 12.83 27.36 11.18
N LEU A 23 12.81 28.15 12.28
CA LEU A 23 13.86 28.13 13.30
C LEU A 23 13.72 26.97 14.27
N TYR A 24 12.51 26.67 14.69
CA TYR A 24 12.24 25.71 15.78
C TYR A 24 11.61 24.43 15.29
N LEU A 25 10.43 24.47 14.65
CA LEU A 25 9.70 23.25 14.31
C LEU A 25 10.40 22.38 13.26
N SER A 26 11.22 22.99 12.39
CA SER A 26 12.00 22.25 11.39
C SER A 26 13.13 21.40 11.98
N ARG A 27 13.52 21.62 13.26
CA ARG A 27 14.63 20.92 13.92
C ARG A 27 14.18 19.75 14.76
N TYR A 28 12.91 19.75 15.18
CA TYR A 28 12.32 18.75 16.07
C TYR A 28 11.27 17.92 15.35
N GLU A 29 11.09 16.70 15.79
CA GLU A 29 10.01 15.85 15.31
C GLU A 29 8.72 16.19 16.07
N ILE A 30 7.86 16.99 15.46
CA ILE A 30 6.54 17.35 15.97
C ILE A 30 5.45 16.87 15.03
N GLN A 31 4.46 16.18 15.56
CA GLN A 31 3.23 15.90 14.83
C GLN A 31 2.21 16.99 15.14
N LEU A 32 1.94 17.84 14.17
CA LEU A 32 0.96 18.90 14.29
C LEU A 32 -0.47 18.37 14.24
N GLU A 33 -1.31 18.87 15.10
CA GLU A 33 -2.75 18.62 15.14
C GLU A 33 -3.52 19.88 14.82
N SER A 34 -4.76 19.72 14.35
CA SER A 34 -5.61 20.89 14.09
C SER A 34 -6.00 21.57 15.41
N ALA A 35 -5.49 22.76 15.64
CA ALA A 35 -5.77 23.51 16.86
C ALA A 35 -7.28 23.79 17.06
N LEU A 36 -8.05 23.87 15.98
CA LEU A 36 -9.51 24.02 16.05
C LEU A 36 -10.23 22.75 16.52
N SER A 37 -9.71 21.56 16.19
CA SER A 37 -10.31 20.29 16.62
C SER A 37 -9.96 19.94 18.04
N GLU A 38 -8.75 20.27 18.47
CA GLU A 38 -8.22 19.92 19.80
C GLU A 38 -8.66 20.93 20.88
N LEU A 39 -8.64 22.23 20.57
CA LEU A 39 -8.96 23.30 21.53
C LEU A 39 -10.44 23.70 21.51
N LYS A 40 -11.36 22.74 21.50
CA LYS A 40 -12.81 22.99 21.46
C LYS A 40 -13.37 23.81 22.63
N THR A 41 -12.65 23.87 23.73
CA THR A 41 -13.05 24.57 24.95
C THR A 41 -12.61 26.03 24.98
N VAL A 42 -11.78 26.46 24.01
CA VAL A 42 -11.30 27.85 23.94
C VAL A 42 -12.23 28.67 23.06
N ASP A 43 -12.88 29.65 23.64
CA ASP A 43 -13.75 30.58 22.92
C ASP A 43 -12.94 31.50 21.98
N ASN A 44 -13.55 31.91 20.85
CA ASN A 44 -12.98 32.84 19.86
C ASN A 44 -11.88 32.30 18.94
N LEU A 45 -11.66 31.02 18.83
CA LEU A 45 -10.77 30.44 17.82
C LEU A 45 -11.40 30.50 16.43
N ARG A 46 -10.62 30.90 15.44
CA ARG A 46 -10.99 30.93 14.02
C ARG A 46 -9.96 30.17 13.19
N PRO A 47 -10.37 29.56 12.08
CA PRO A 47 -9.42 28.91 11.18
C PRO A 47 -8.46 29.94 10.59
N PHE A 48 -7.19 29.52 10.48
CA PHE A 48 -6.16 30.29 9.80
C PHE A 48 -6.29 30.06 8.29
N ILE A 49 -7.16 30.83 7.63
CA ILE A 49 -7.46 30.65 6.20
C ILE A 49 -6.59 31.62 5.40
N GLU A 50 -5.57 31.07 4.77
CA GLU A 50 -4.76 31.77 3.76
C GLU A 50 -4.57 30.88 2.53
N LEU A 51 -4.58 31.49 1.34
CA LEU A 51 -4.30 30.77 0.10
C LEU A 51 -2.78 30.55 0.00
N ASN A 52 -2.36 29.31 -0.22
CA ASN A 52 -0.95 28.99 -0.39
C ASN A 52 -0.47 29.53 -1.76
N PRO A 53 0.40 30.55 -1.79
CA PRO A 53 0.84 31.19 -3.03
C PRO A 53 1.78 30.29 -3.85
N TYR A 54 2.34 29.27 -3.25
CA TYR A 54 3.32 28.37 -3.90
C TYR A 54 2.65 27.20 -4.63
N ARG A 55 1.38 26.90 -4.35
CA ARG A 55 0.70 25.68 -4.78
C ARG A 55 0.60 25.54 -6.30
N ASP A 56 0.20 26.61 -6.98
CA ASP A 56 -0.03 26.56 -8.43
C ASP A 56 1.29 26.43 -9.18
N VAL A 57 2.31 27.19 -8.76
CA VAL A 57 3.64 27.15 -9.37
C VAL A 57 4.34 25.83 -9.08
N LEU A 58 4.15 25.26 -7.88
CA LEU A 58 4.64 23.93 -7.55
C LEU A 58 4.00 22.84 -8.42
N ALA A 59 2.70 22.95 -8.68
CA ALA A 59 2.01 21.99 -9.54
C ALA A 59 2.59 22.01 -10.97
N GLN A 60 2.83 23.21 -11.52
CA GLN A 60 3.46 23.39 -12.83
C GLN A 60 4.90 22.85 -12.85
N ALA A 61 5.72 23.20 -11.87
CA ALA A 61 7.09 22.69 -11.76
C ALA A 61 7.13 21.16 -11.65
N THR A 62 6.22 20.57 -10.88
CA THR A 62 6.11 19.11 -10.71
C THR A 62 5.72 18.43 -12.03
N GLN A 63 4.81 19.02 -12.78
CA GLN A 63 4.40 18.54 -14.09
C GLN A 63 5.57 18.55 -15.09
N PHE A 64 6.34 19.64 -15.15
CA PHE A 64 7.49 19.71 -16.05
C PHE A 64 8.62 18.76 -15.68
N VAL A 65 8.91 18.60 -14.38
CA VAL A 65 9.88 17.61 -13.92
C VAL A 65 9.41 16.18 -14.26
N GLY A 66 8.11 15.92 -14.23
CA GLY A 66 7.53 14.63 -14.65
C GLY A 66 7.70 14.31 -16.15
N TYR A 67 7.94 15.31 -16.99
CA TYR A 67 8.23 15.11 -18.43
C TYR A 67 9.71 14.88 -18.74
N LEU A 68 10.61 15.10 -17.75
CA LEU A 68 12.04 14.90 -17.95
C LEU A 68 12.41 13.40 -17.91
N PRO A 69 13.19 12.91 -18.87
CA PRO A 69 13.79 11.59 -18.82
C PRO A 69 14.87 11.53 -17.77
N ASN A 70 15.22 10.80 -16.92
CA ASN A 70 16.39 10.71 -16.02
C ASN A 70 16.58 11.87 -15.04
N VAL A 71 15.57 12.12 -14.21
CA VAL A 71 15.63 13.16 -13.16
C VAL A 71 16.75 12.91 -12.13
N ASP A 72 17.09 11.64 -11.86
CA ASP A 72 18.06 11.24 -10.83
C ASP A 72 19.53 11.58 -11.20
N ASP A 73 19.80 11.79 -12.47
CA ASP A 73 21.16 12.07 -12.96
C ASP A 73 21.46 13.58 -13.03
N VAL A 74 20.47 14.44 -12.79
CA VAL A 74 20.58 15.90 -12.92
C VAL A 74 20.85 16.53 -11.56
N THR A 75 21.95 17.27 -11.42
CA THR A 75 22.24 18.04 -10.21
C THR A 75 21.40 19.33 -10.19
N PRO A 76 20.60 19.56 -9.13
CA PRO A 76 19.82 20.79 -9.00
C PRO A 76 20.72 22.03 -8.91
N ASP A 77 20.24 23.16 -9.43
CA ASP A 77 20.91 24.47 -9.30
C ASP A 77 20.40 25.18 -8.04
N ASP A 78 21.07 24.96 -6.91
CA ASP A 78 20.69 25.53 -5.62
C ASP A 78 21.04 27.04 -5.48
N SER A 79 21.59 27.66 -6.51
CA SER A 79 21.98 29.09 -6.48
C SER A 79 20.82 30.06 -6.75
N LEU A 80 19.65 29.55 -7.17
CA LEU A 80 18.50 30.36 -7.59
C LEU A 80 17.77 31.02 -6.43
N GLY A 81 17.52 32.33 -6.55
CA GLY A 81 16.62 33.06 -5.66
C GLY A 81 15.15 32.68 -5.84
N LEU A 82 14.31 33.00 -4.85
CA LEU A 82 12.90 32.67 -4.89
C LEU A 82 12.17 33.29 -6.12
N ASP A 83 12.42 34.54 -6.38
CA ASP A 83 11.81 35.28 -7.52
C ASP A 83 12.28 34.69 -8.86
N ASP A 84 13.55 34.27 -8.94
CA ASP A 84 14.10 33.63 -10.14
C ASP A 84 13.45 32.26 -10.39
N MET A 85 13.15 31.51 -9.34
CA MET A 85 12.44 30.23 -9.47
C MET A 85 11.03 30.40 -10.02
N PHE A 86 10.30 31.41 -9.55
CA PHE A 86 8.98 31.75 -10.10
C PHE A 86 9.08 32.14 -11.58
N GLU A 87 10.10 32.91 -11.93
CA GLU A 87 10.31 33.36 -13.32
C GLU A 87 10.68 32.21 -14.26
N VAL A 88 11.54 31.29 -13.80
CA VAL A 88 11.93 30.09 -14.57
C VAL A 88 10.71 29.19 -14.85
N VAL A 89 9.89 28.90 -13.85
CA VAL A 89 8.69 28.08 -14.03
C VAL A 89 7.68 28.76 -14.93
N ARG A 90 7.47 30.09 -14.77
CA ARG A 90 6.55 30.86 -15.60
C ARG A 90 7.00 30.88 -17.07
N LYS A 91 8.29 31.16 -17.34
CA LYS A 91 8.83 31.13 -18.70
C LYS A 91 8.73 29.73 -19.33
N ALA A 92 9.01 28.67 -18.57
CA ALA A 92 8.84 27.31 -19.06
C ALA A 92 7.37 27.03 -19.43
N CYS A 93 6.41 27.55 -18.64
CA CYS A 93 4.98 27.43 -18.91
C CYS A 93 4.58 28.14 -20.20
N GLU A 94 4.97 29.43 -20.35
CA GLU A 94 4.67 30.24 -21.53
C GLU A 94 5.23 29.60 -22.81
N ASP A 95 6.49 29.16 -22.78
CA ASP A 95 7.15 28.53 -23.93
C ASP A 95 6.47 27.18 -24.28
N TYR A 96 6.18 26.34 -23.26
CA TYR A 96 5.51 25.06 -23.46
C TYR A 96 4.09 25.23 -24.01
N GLU A 97 3.30 26.16 -23.48
CA GLU A 97 1.96 26.47 -23.98
C GLU A 97 2.01 26.99 -25.42
N GLY A 98 3.02 27.80 -25.76
CA GLY A 98 3.25 28.26 -27.13
C GLY A 98 3.50 27.10 -28.11
N LEU A 99 4.30 26.09 -27.72
CA LEU A 99 4.55 24.88 -28.51
C LEU A 99 3.30 24.01 -28.61
N GLN A 100 2.57 23.83 -27.52
CA GLN A 100 1.32 23.06 -27.52
C GLN A 100 0.24 23.71 -28.41
N ALA A 101 0.11 25.04 -28.39
CA ALA A 101 -0.82 25.76 -29.28
C ALA A 101 -0.48 25.53 -30.76
N LYS A 102 0.82 25.52 -31.13
CA LYS A 102 1.26 25.16 -32.48
C LYS A 102 0.92 23.73 -32.84
N LYS A 103 1.13 22.79 -31.92
CA LYS A 103 0.82 21.37 -32.08
C LYS A 103 -0.68 21.13 -32.31
N GLU A 104 -1.54 21.76 -31.51
CA GLU A 104 -2.99 21.65 -31.65
C GLU A 104 -3.50 22.21 -32.99
N LYS A 105 -2.94 23.32 -33.48
CA LYS A 105 -3.25 23.83 -34.83
C LYS A 105 -2.89 22.82 -35.92
N LYS A 106 -1.73 22.14 -35.77
CA LYS A 106 -1.31 21.10 -36.73
C LYS A 106 -2.18 19.86 -36.66
N LYS A 107 -2.59 19.41 -35.48
CA LYS A 107 -3.55 18.32 -35.31
C LYS A 107 -4.89 18.63 -35.95
N ALA A 108 -5.42 19.83 -35.72
CA ALA A 108 -6.67 20.26 -36.37
C ALA A 108 -6.55 20.23 -37.90
N LYS A 109 -5.36 20.57 -38.44
CA LYS A 109 -5.12 20.46 -39.89
C LYS A 109 -5.06 19.03 -40.38
N ILE A 110 -4.49 18.10 -39.60
CA ILE A 110 -4.52 16.67 -39.91
C ILE A 110 -5.97 16.15 -39.97
N GLU A 111 -6.82 16.53 -39.03
CA GLU A 111 -8.23 16.10 -39.03
C GLU A 111 -8.99 16.63 -40.26
N GLU A 112 -8.72 17.88 -40.68
CA GLU A 112 -9.27 18.43 -41.93
C GLU A 112 -8.82 17.59 -43.13
N LEU A 113 -7.52 17.28 -43.23
CA LEU A 113 -6.96 16.49 -44.32
C LEU A 113 -7.48 15.04 -44.33
N ARG A 114 -7.62 14.44 -43.17
CA ARG A 114 -8.23 13.11 -43.01
C ARG A 114 -9.68 13.08 -43.44
N ALA A 115 -10.46 14.11 -43.09
CA ALA A 115 -11.84 14.21 -43.57
C ALA A 115 -11.91 14.29 -45.12
N LYS A 116 -11.01 15.05 -45.77
CA LYS A 116 -10.88 15.11 -47.23
C LYS A 116 -10.44 13.75 -47.81
N GLN A 117 -9.51 13.08 -47.18
CA GLN A 117 -9.01 11.77 -47.58
C GLN A 117 -10.13 10.70 -47.50
N GLN A 118 -10.93 10.72 -46.43
CA GLN A 118 -12.04 9.83 -46.22
C GLN A 118 -13.15 10.04 -47.27
N LEU A 119 -13.37 11.30 -47.66
CA LEU A 119 -14.32 11.64 -48.71
C LEU A 119 -13.89 11.10 -50.08
N LEU A 120 -12.58 11.08 -50.36
CA LEU A 120 -12.01 10.59 -51.63
C LEU A 120 -11.83 9.07 -51.66
N SER A 121 -11.69 8.43 -50.52
CA SER A 121 -11.36 7.00 -50.43
C SER A 121 -12.22 6.13 -51.34
N PRO A 122 -13.56 6.24 -51.36
CA PRO A 122 -14.40 5.36 -52.16
C PRO A 122 -14.27 5.57 -53.68
N PHE A 123 -13.70 6.69 -54.09
CA PHE A 123 -13.53 7.06 -55.50
C PHE A 123 -12.14 6.77 -56.05
N ARG A 124 -11.23 6.22 -55.26
CA ARG A 124 -9.83 5.91 -55.65
C ARG A 124 -9.71 5.07 -56.92
N PRO A 125 -10.59 4.07 -57.21
CA PRO A 125 -10.50 3.26 -58.41
C PRO A 125 -10.87 4.02 -59.70
N LEU A 126 -11.47 5.24 -59.58
CA LEU A 126 -11.87 6.01 -60.76
C LEU A 126 -10.62 6.60 -61.43
N ASP A 127 -10.43 6.25 -62.71
CA ASP A 127 -9.37 6.80 -63.55
C ASP A 127 -9.88 8.05 -64.29
N CYS A 128 -10.17 9.10 -63.54
CA CYS A 128 -10.61 10.38 -64.11
C CYS A 128 -9.87 11.54 -63.40
N ASP A 129 -9.51 12.55 -64.19
CA ASP A 129 -8.92 13.78 -63.67
C ASP A 129 -10.02 14.61 -63.01
N LEU A 130 -10.01 14.72 -61.67
CA LEU A 130 -11.04 15.43 -60.90
C LEU A 130 -11.19 16.88 -61.32
N HIS A 131 -10.08 17.60 -61.49
CA HIS A 131 -10.13 19.02 -61.88
C HIS A 131 -10.79 19.20 -63.23
N LYS A 132 -10.52 18.32 -64.20
CA LYS A 132 -11.18 18.34 -65.51
C LYS A 132 -12.66 18.01 -65.42
N VAL A 133 -13.01 16.97 -64.66
CA VAL A 133 -14.40 16.53 -64.46
C VAL A 133 -15.23 17.59 -63.76
N LEU A 134 -14.69 18.19 -62.70
CA LEU A 134 -15.36 19.24 -61.94
C LEU A 134 -15.54 20.52 -62.79
N GLY A 135 -14.67 20.77 -63.81
CA GLY A 135 -14.73 21.88 -64.75
C GLY A 135 -15.59 21.66 -65.99
N TYR A 136 -16.23 20.48 -66.19
CA TYR A 136 -17.04 20.20 -67.37
C TYR A 136 -18.27 21.12 -67.46
N ARG A 137 -18.43 21.85 -68.63
CA ARG A 137 -19.57 22.75 -68.90
C ARG A 137 -20.68 22.06 -69.70
N TYR A 138 -20.32 21.04 -70.48
CA TYR A 138 -21.23 20.37 -71.40
C TYR A 138 -21.62 18.95 -71.01
N ILE A 139 -21.14 18.49 -69.83
CA ILE A 139 -21.48 17.19 -69.20
C ILE A 139 -21.82 17.46 -67.77
N THR A 140 -22.99 17.02 -67.35
CA THR A 140 -23.39 17.01 -65.94
C THR A 140 -22.87 15.74 -65.27
N TYR A 141 -22.19 15.84 -64.16
CA TYR A 141 -21.65 14.72 -63.38
C TYR A 141 -22.20 14.77 -61.96
N ARG A 142 -22.28 13.59 -61.33
CA ARG A 142 -22.64 13.46 -59.93
C ARG A 142 -21.84 12.32 -59.32
N PHE A 143 -21.10 12.62 -58.27
CA PHE A 143 -20.45 11.65 -57.40
C PHE A 143 -21.42 11.23 -56.29
N GLY A 144 -21.36 9.97 -55.86
CA GLY A 144 -22.23 9.49 -54.80
C GLY A 144 -22.13 7.99 -54.56
N ARG A 145 -23.09 7.50 -53.81
CA ARG A 145 -23.23 6.08 -53.49
C ARG A 145 -24.65 5.60 -53.74
N ILE A 146 -24.78 4.33 -54.06
CA ILE A 146 -26.05 3.65 -54.25
C ILE A 146 -26.06 2.33 -53.49
N ALA A 147 -27.18 1.98 -52.87
CA ALA A 147 -27.31 0.70 -52.18
C ALA A 147 -27.14 -0.46 -53.19
N LEU A 148 -26.45 -1.53 -52.74
CA LEU A 148 -26.10 -2.67 -53.58
C LEU A 148 -27.32 -3.30 -54.28
N GLU A 149 -28.46 -3.39 -53.56
CA GLU A 149 -29.71 -3.91 -54.15
C GLU A 149 -30.25 -3.04 -55.27
N SER A 150 -30.13 -1.73 -55.15
CA SER A 150 -30.56 -0.76 -56.16
C SER A 150 -29.60 -0.67 -57.33
N TYR A 151 -28.31 -0.97 -57.11
CA TYR A 151 -27.29 -0.98 -58.16
C TYR A 151 -27.60 -2.00 -59.28
N HIS A 152 -28.06 -3.21 -58.95
CA HIS A 152 -28.47 -4.21 -59.95
C HIS A 152 -29.66 -3.74 -60.76
N LYS A 153 -30.60 -3.00 -60.15
CA LYS A 153 -31.75 -2.40 -60.89
C LYS A 153 -31.27 -1.25 -61.77
N MET A 154 -30.37 -0.42 -61.30
CA MET A 154 -29.80 0.68 -62.08
C MET A 154 -29.10 0.22 -63.34
N ASN A 155 -28.29 -0.84 -63.29
CA ASN A 155 -27.63 -1.40 -64.50
C ASN A 155 -28.61 -1.83 -65.58
N LYS A 156 -29.78 -2.34 -65.20
CA LYS A 156 -30.84 -2.67 -66.15
C LYS A 156 -31.44 -1.42 -66.84
N TYR A 157 -31.70 -0.34 -66.06
CA TYR A 157 -32.18 0.94 -66.60
C TYR A 157 -31.16 1.65 -67.49
N LEU A 158 -29.88 1.56 -67.19
CA LEU A 158 -28.79 2.14 -67.98
C LEU A 158 -28.62 1.48 -69.31
N MET A 159 -28.95 0.16 -69.42
CA MET A 159 -28.85 -0.58 -70.69
C MET A 159 -30.06 -0.35 -71.63
N ASP A 160 -31.27 -0.11 -71.07
CA ASP A 160 -32.49 -0.11 -71.86
C ASP A 160 -32.99 1.30 -72.23
N ASP A 161 -32.84 2.35 -71.39
CA ASP A 161 -33.60 3.61 -71.53
C ASP A 161 -32.88 4.93 -71.15
N LEU A 162 -31.65 4.90 -70.64
CA LEU A 162 -31.00 6.11 -70.13
C LEU A 162 -29.69 6.43 -70.85
N SER A 163 -29.60 7.65 -71.41
CA SER A 163 -28.35 8.21 -71.97
C SER A 163 -27.40 8.70 -70.90
N ALA A 164 -27.00 7.83 -69.96
CA ALA A 164 -26.09 8.14 -68.89
C ALA A 164 -25.02 7.03 -68.71
N ILE A 165 -23.83 7.39 -68.34
CA ILE A 165 -22.71 6.50 -68.04
C ILE A 165 -22.45 6.52 -66.53
N PHE A 166 -22.51 5.35 -65.87
CA PHE A 166 -22.09 5.19 -64.50
C PHE A 166 -20.71 4.54 -64.47
N VAL A 167 -19.77 5.18 -63.80
CA VAL A 167 -18.43 4.63 -63.59
C VAL A 167 -18.33 4.22 -62.13
N GLU A 168 -18.09 2.93 -61.91
CA GLU A 168 -18.02 2.31 -60.59
C GLU A 168 -16.67 2.62 -59.93
N GLY A 169 -16.72 3.02 -58.70
CA GLY A 169 -15.57 3.22 -57.81
C GLY A 169 -15.39 2.03 -56.86
N GLU A 170 -15.26 2.28 -55.58
CA GLU A 170 -15.15 1.23 -54.58
C GLU A 170 -16.53 0.67 -54.24
N ARG A 171 -16.54 -0.59 -53.78
CA ARG A 171 -17.74 -1.29 -53.39
C ARG A 171 -17.54 -1.86 -52.00
N ASP A 172 -18.46 -1.55 -51.10
CA ASP A 172 -18.52 -2.17 -49.78
C ASP A 172 -19.70 -3.17 -49.68
N GLU A 173 -19.93 -3.73 -48.50
CA GLU A 173 -21.00 -4.71 -48.25
C GLU A 173 -22.42 -4.13 -48.47
N SER A 174 -22.60 -2.84 -48.41
CA SER A 174 -23.90 -2.15 -48.40
C SER A 174 -24.08 -1.22 -49.62
N PHE A 175 -23.01 -0.60 -50.11
CA PHE A 175 -23.05 0.44 -51.10
C PHE A 175 -22.03 0.23 -52.22
N VAL A 176 -22.38 0.73 -53.39
CA VAL A 176 -21.47 0.94 -54.52
C VAL A 176 -21.28 2.44 -54.67
N TYR A 177 -20.04 2.88 -54.62
CA TYR A 177 -19.66 4.27 -54.84
C TYR A 177 -19.33 4.45 -56.33
N GLY A 178 -19.58 5.64 -56.86
CA GLY A 178 -19.25 5.93 -58.23
C GLY A 178 -19.70 7.31 -58.69
N ALA A 179 -19.51 7.55 -59.96
CA ALA A 179 -19.95 8.79 -60.57
C ALA A 179 -20.76 8.50 -61.84
N TYR A 180 -21.87 9.22 -62.04
CA TYR A 180 -22.55 9.20 -63.31
C TYR A 180 -22.37 10.48 -64.10
N PHE A 181 -22.36 10.33 -65.40
CA PHE A 181 -22.16 11.39 -66.38
C PHE A 181 -23.36 11.40 -67.33
N VAL A 182 -23.88 12.60 -67.62
CA VAL A 182 -25.08 12.78 -68.40
C VAL A 182 -25.02 14.09 -69.17
N SER A 183 -25.69 14.15 -70.34
CA SER A 183 -25.91 15.35 -71.11
C SER A 183 -26.76 16.37 -70.34
N PRO A 184 -26.48 17.66 -70.35
CA PRO A 184 -27.25 18.69 -69.61
C PRO A 184 -28.76 18.65 -69.98
N GLY A 185 -29.14 18.33 -71.21
CA GLY A 185 -30.53 18.26 -71.60
C GLY A 185 -31.35 17.12 -71.01
N GLU A 186 -30.68 16.05 -70.55
CA GLU A 186 -31.33 14.87 -69.93
C GLU A 186 -31.05 14.76 -68.43
N ALA A 187 -30.26 15.70 -67.88
CA ALA A 187 -29.82 15.67 -66.49
C ALA A 187 -30.98 15.57 -65.48
N GLN A 188 -32.09 16.31 -65.72
CA GLN A 188 -33.24 16.29 -64.82
C GLN A 188 -33.92 14.92 -64.75
N LYS A 189 -34.06 14.27 -65.95
CA LYS A 189 -34.65 12.94 -66.03
C LYS A 189 -33.79 11.89 -65.37
N VAL A 190 -32.50 11.91 -65.62
CA VAL A 190 -31.53 10.98 -65.05
C VAL A 190 -31.40 11.19 -63.53
N ASP A 191 -31.30 12.47 -63.07
CA ASP A 191 -31.27 12.80 -61.64
C ASP A 191 -32.52 12.28 -60.90
N ALA A 192 -33.71 12.31 -61.53
CA ALA A 192 -34.94 11.78 -60.94
C ALA A 192 -34.91 10.24 -60.80
N VAL A 193 -34.38 9.54 -61.79
CA VAL A 193 -34.23 8.07 -61.76
C VAL A 193 -33.23 7.67 -60.71
N PHE A 194 -32.03 8.29 -60.64
CA PHE A 194 -31.04 7.98 -59.62
C PHE A 194 -31.54 8.30 -58.21
N ARG A 195 -32.35 9.36 -58.04
CA ARG A 195 -33.01 9.67 -56.78
C ARG A 195 -34.03 8.59 -56.38
N SER A 196 -34.80 8.06 -57.33
CA SER A 196 -35.74 6.97 -57.06
C SER A 196 -35.05 5.65 -56.69
N LEU A 197 -33.79 5.48 -57.07
CA LEU A 197 -32.91 4.38 -56.72
C LEU A 197 -32.12 4.65 -55.43
N HIS A 198 -32.45 5.71 -54.71
CA HIS A 198 -31.81 6.12 -53.46
C HIS A 198 -30.31 6.40 -53.64
N PHE A 199 -29.92 7.01 -54.75
CA PHE A 199 -28.55 7.48 -54.94
C PHE A 199 -28.30 8.71 -54.06
N GLU A 200 -27.37 8.57 -53.15
CA GLU A 200 -26.94 9.65 -52.26
C GLU A 200 -25.75 10.39 -52.86
N ARG A 201 -25.94 11.69 -53.11
CA ARG A 201 -24.91 12.53 -53.72
C ARG A 201 -23.83 12.87 -52.69
N ILE A 202 -22.60 12.81 -53.14
CA ILE A 202 -21.40 13.23 -52.39
C ILE A 202 -20.78 14.40 -53.16
N GLU A 203 -20.75 15.58 -52.57
CA GLU A 203 -20.17 16.76 -53.18
C GLU A 203 -18.66 16.78 -53.00
N LEU A 204 -17.93 16.61 -54.10
CA LEU A 204 -16.48 16.85 -54.12
C LEU A 204 -16.23 18.33 -54.47
N LYS A 205 -15.49 19.03 -53.63
CA LYS A 205 -15.09 20.40 -53.87
C LYS A 205 -13.98 20.47 -54.91
N ASP A 206 -13.88 21.58 -55.64
CA ASP A 206 -12.88 21.83 -56.67
C ASP A 206 -11.48 22.16 -56.07
N GLU A 207 -11.07 21.39 -55.08
CA GLU A 207 -9.78 21.53 -54.38
C GLU A 207 -8.81 20.40 -54.73
N PHE A 208 -9.25 19.41 -55.52
CA PHE A 208 -8.48 18.20 -55.79
C PHE A 208 -7.87 18.22 -57.18
N GLU A 209 -6.57 18.00 -57.28
CA GLU A 209 -5.84 17.95 -58.55
C GLU A 209 -5.56 16.49 -58.93
N GLY A 210 -5.66 16.23 -60.25
CA GLY A 210 -5.35 14.90 -60.79
C GLY A 210 -6.42 13.86 -60.56
N THR A 211 -6.03 12.57 -60.57
CA THR A 211 -6.94 11.44 -60.30
C THR A 211 -7.24 11.32 -58.81
N PRO A 212 -8.40 10.72 -58.42
CA PRO A 212 -8.71 10.50 -57.00
C PRO A 212 -7.60 9.76 -56.23
N SER A 213 -6.96 8.79 -56.88
CA SER A 213 -5.82 8.06 -56.32
C SER A 213 -4.61 8.96 -56.06
N PHE A 214 -4.31 9.88 -57.02
CA PHE A 214 -3.20 10.84 -56.88
C PHE A 214 -3.50 11.85 -55.77
N ALA A 215 -4.72 12.40 -55.76
CA ALA A 215 -5.15 13.33 -54.69
C ALA A 215 -5.11 12.67 -53.31
N TYR A 216 -5.57 11.42 -53.20
CA TYR A 216 -5.50 10.63 -51.96
C TYR A 216 -4.04 10.47 -51.46
N GLN A 217 -3.11 10.08 -52.34
CA GLN A 217 -1.70 9.93 -52.01
C GLN A 217 -1.02 11.27 -51.67
N SER A 218 -1.48 12.37 -52.31
CA SER A 218 -1.00 13.70 -51.97
C SER A 218 -1.40 14.10 -50.58
N LEU A 219 -2.67 13.88 -50.18
CA LEU A 219 -3.15 14.11 -48.83
C LEU A 219 -2.41 13.25 -47.79
N GLU A 220 -2.15 11.98 -48.13
CA GLU A 220 -1.39 11.07 -47.26
C GLU A 220 0.05 11.60 -47.00
N ARG A 221 0.71 12.08 -48.04
CA ARG A 221 2.04 12.72 -47.93
C ARG A 221 2.00 14.01 -47.05
N ASP A 222 0.96 14.81 -47.24
CA ASP A 222 0.79 16.02 -46.43
C ASP A 222 0.54 15.68 -44.96
N ILE A 223 -0.29 14.69 -44.65
CA ILE A 223 -0.51 14.18 -43.29
C ILE A 223 0.79 13.66 -42.70
N ALA A 224 1.57 12.86 -43.45
CA ALA A 224 2.85 12.34 -43.01
C ALA A 224 3.84 13.47 -42.68
N ARG A 225 3.92 14.51 -43.55
CA ARG A 225 4.76 15.68 -43.31
C ARG A 225 4.37 16.41 -42.04
N ILE A 226 3.07 16.69 -41.82
CA ILE A 226 2.61 17.40 -40.63
C ILE A 226 2.85 16.55 -39.38
N ASN A 227 2.75 15.21 -39.44
CA ASN A 227 3.10 14.34 -38.33
C ASN A 227 4.60 14.44 -37.96
N LEU A 228 5.50 14.53 -38.93
CA LEU A 228 6.92 14.79 -38.66
C LEU A 228 7.12 16.14 -37.98
N GLU A 229 6.44 17.19 -38.49
CA GLU A 229 6.50 18.51 -37.87
C GLU A 229 5.96 18.52 -36.42
N ILE A 230 4.98 17.67 -36.09
CA ILE A 230 4.51 17.47 -34.70
C ILE A 230 5.58 16.78 -33.87
N GLN A 231 6.25 15.77 -34.40
CA GLN A 231 7.36 15.10 -33.71
C GLN A 231 8.53 16.05 -33.44
N ASP A 232 8.83 16.93 -34.38
CA ASP A 232 9.85 17.97 -34.21
C ASP A 232 9.47 18.95 -33.09
N LEU A 233 8.19 19.35 -32.99
CA LEU A 233 7.70 20.19 -31.88
C LEU A 233 7.77 19.46 -30.53
N ASP A 234 7.49 18.15 -30.50
CA ASP A 234 7.63 17.36 -29.26
C ASP A 234 9.09 17.25 -28.84
N LYS A 235 9.99 17.12 -29.80
CA LYS A 235 11.44 17.12 -29.54
C LYS A 235 11.92 18.47 -29.05
N GLU A 236 11.50 19.58 -29.69
CA GLU A 236 11.81 20.94 -29.25
C GLU A 236 11.33 21.21 -27.82
N ALA A 237 10.11 20.74 -27.47
CA ALA A 237 9.59 20.85 -26.11
C ALA A 237 10.43 20.04 -25.11
N GLY A 238 10.85 18.82 -25.47
CA GLY A 238 11.72 17.99 -24.64
C GLY A 238 13.12 18.60 -24.43
N GLU A 239 13.73 19.13 -25.48
CA GLU A 239 15.03 19.81 -25.41
C GLU A 239 14.94 21.07 -24.54
N MET A 240 13.93 21.90 -24.73
CA MET A 240 13.69 23.12 -23.94
C MET A 240 13.54 22.82 -22.45
N LEU A 241 12.82 21.73 -22.10
CA LEU A 241 12.68 21.31 -20.70
C LEU A 241 13.98 20.73 -20.16
N SER A 242 14.71 19.96 -20.97
CA SER A 242 15.99 19.35 -20.57
C SER A 242 17.07 20.39 -20.31
N ASP A 243 17.14 21.44 -21.10
CA ASP A 243 18.08 22.57 -20.91
C ASP A 243 17.83 23.31 -19.58
N ARG A 244 16.58 23.34 -19.13
CA ARG A 244 16.18 23.98 -17.88
C ARG A 244 16.02 22.99 -16.71
N ALA A 245 16.34 21.71 -16.92
CA ALA A 245 16.12 20.67 -15.93
C ALA A 245 16.76 20.97 -14.55
N PRO A 246 18.04 21.43 -14.46
CA PRO A 246 18.63 21.74 -13.15
C PRO A 246 17.85 22.81 -12.38
N GLN A 247 17.36 23.82 -13.09
CA GLN A 247 16.60 24.93 -12.51
C GLN A 247 15.18 24.53 -12.13
N LEU A 248 14.50 23.71 -12.95
CA LEU A 248 13.15 23.22 -12.69
C LEU A 248 13.12 22.25 -11.51
N ILE A 249 14.15 21.41 -11.37
CA ILE A 249 14.27 20.48 -10.23
C ILE A 249 14.54 21.24 -8.94
N ALA A 250 15.45 22.22 -8.96
CA ALA A 250 15.73 23.09 -7.82
C ALA A 250 14.46 23.87 -7.40
N ALA A 251 13.76 24.49 -8.38
CA ALA A 251 12.51 25.21 -8.15
C ALA A 251 11.44 24.29 -7.53
N LYS A 252 11.24 23.09 -8.09
CA LYS A 252 10.29 22.11 -7.53
C LYS A 252 10.63 21.77 -6.07
N ASN A 253 11.87 21.41 -5.78
CA ASN A 253 12.29 21.00 -4.44
C ASN A 253 12.08 22.14 -3.43
N ARG A 254 12.48 23.35 -3.79
CA ARG A 254 12.33 24.50 -2.90
C ARG A 254 10.88 24.95 -2.74
N LEU A 255 10.10 24.96 -3.81
CA LEU A 255 8.66 25.28 -3.75
C LEU A 255 7.88 24.21 -2.98
N GLU A 256 8.27 22.94 -3.06
CA GLU A 256 7.67 21.86 -2.24
C GLU A 256 7.92 22.10 -0.76
N GLU A 257 9.13 22.50 -0.38
CA GLU A 257 9.48 22.86 0.98
C GLU A 257 8.67 24.07 1.47
N LEU A 258 8.65 25.16 0.70
CA LEU A 258 7.90 26.37 1.05
C LEU A 258 6.39 26.14 1.11
N SER A 259 5.86 25.34 0.19
CA SER A 259 4.44 24.98 0.20
C SER A 259 4.07 24.16 1.42
N LYS A 260 4.91 23.21 1.84
CA LYS A 260 4.72 22.43 3.07
C LYS A 260 4.79 23.33 4.32
N ASN A 261 5.77 24.22 4.38
CA ASN A 261 5.89 25.18 5.48
C ASN A 261 4.65 26.07 5.58
N PHE A 262 4.15 26.54 4.43
CA PHE A 262 2.92 27.34 4.41
C PHE A 262 1.68 26.54 4.84
N ASP A 263 1.61 25.25 4.48
CA ASP A 263 0.46 24.40 4.83
C ASP A 263 0.36 24.10 6.34
N ILE A 264 1.41 24.34 7.12
CA ILE A 264 1.37 24.31 8.60
C ILE A 264 0.31 25.27 9.13
N ARG A 265 0.13 26.42 8.49
CA ARG A 265 -0.88 27.41 8.86
C ARG A 265 -2.31 26.85 8.87
N LYS A 266 -2.57 25.78 8.09
CA LYS A 266 -3.88 25.10 8.08
C LYS A 266 -4.16 24.35 9.39
N MET A 267 -3.09 23.95 10.11
CA MET A 267 -3.20 23.31 11.42
C MET A 267 -3.33 24.34 12.54
N ALA A 268 -2.92 25.60 12.28
CA ALA A 268 -3.02 26.68 13.23
C ALA A 268 -4.46 27.18 13.38
N ALA A 269 -4.79 27.60 14.60
CA ALA A 269 -5.95 28.45 14.87
C ALA A 269 -5.50 29.90 15.06
N ARG A 270 -6.37 30.83 14.69
CA ARG A 270 -6.18 32.26 14.92
C ARG A 270 -7.05 32.69 16.10
N MET A 271 -6.44 33.34 17.06
CA MET A 271 -7.14 33.98 18.15
C MET A 271 -7.22 35.47 17.86
N LYS A 272 -8.44 35.97 17.74
CA LYS A 272 -8.67 37.41 17.56
C LYS A 272 -9.19 37.99 18.86
N ASP A 273 -8.30 38.50 19.65
CA ASP A 273 -8.65 39.41 20.73
C ASP A 273 -8.63 40.85 20.23
N SER A 274 -9.21 41.77 20.97
CA SER A 274 -9.50 43.13 20.49
C SER A 274 -8.27 43.98 20.11
N GLN A 275 -7.06 43.54 20.40
CA GLN A 275 -5.82 44.28 20.10
C GLN A 275 -4.71 43.48 19.41
N ASP A 276 -4.61 42.16 19.57
CA ASP A 276 -3.53 41.35 19.02
C ASP A 276 -4.04 40.14 18.20
N ASP A 277 -3.53 40.01 16.99
CA ASP A 277 -3.78 38.90 16.08
C ASP A 277 -2.68 37.82 16.32
N SER A 278 -3.05 36.77 17.05
CA SER A 278 -2.12 35.70 17.40
C SER A 278 -2.50 34.36 16.77
N TYR A 279 -1.51 33.52 16.53
CA TYR A 279 -1.72 32.12 16.13
C TYR A 279 -1.55 31.18 17.32
N ILE A 280 -2.20 30.03 17.23
CA ILE A 280 -1.98 28.88 18.11
C ILE A 280 -1.72 27.66 17.22
N LEU A 281 -0.58 27.03 17.43
CA LEU A 281 -0.21 25.73 16.87
C LEU A 281 -0.20 24.72 18.00
N CYS A 282 -0.75 23.53 17.79
CA CYS A 282 -0.67 22.45 18.76
C CYS A 282 -0.18 21.16 18.11
N GLY A 283 0.43 20.31 18.92
CA GLY A 283 0.92 19.04 18.42
C GLY A 283 1.58 18.19 19.50
N TRP A 284 1.98 16.99 19.07
CA TRP A 284 2.64 16.00 19.92
C TRP A 284 4.14 15.98 19.64
N MET A 285 4.94 15.97 20.68
CA MET A 285 6.39 15.87 20.64
C MET A 285 6.88 14.87 21.70
N ALA A 286 8.01 14.20 21.42
CA ALA A 286 8.65 13.33 22.39
C ALA A 286 9.13 14.12 23.62
N GLU A 287 8.98 13.56 24.83
CA GLU A 287 9.34 14.22 26.10
C GLU A 287 10.78 14.73 26.11
N ASP A 288 11.74 13.93 25.63
CA ASP A 288 13.17 14.30 25.53
C ASP A 288 13.44 15.49 24.59
N ASP A 289 12.63 15.64 23.56
CA ASP A 289 12.75 16.73 22.59
C ASP A 289 12.04 18.00 23.09
N VAL A 290 10.95 17.85 23.86
CA VAL A 290 10.26 18.99 24.51
C VAL A 290 11.20 19.74 25.44
N GLU A 291 12.01 19.05 26.24
CA GLU A 291 12.95 19.70 27.14
C GLU A 291 13.97 20.56 26.39
N LYS A 292 14.56 20.03 25.31
CA LYS A 292 15.50 20.75 24.45
C LYS A 292 14.84 21.94 23.73
N PHE A 293 13.63 21.72 23.26
CA PHE A 293 12.83 22.74 22.57
C PHE A 293 12.51 23.92 23.51
N LEU A 294 12.15 23.64 24.76
CA LEU A 294 11.90 24.68 25.77
C LEU A 294 13.17 25.47 26.13
N GLU A 295 14.32 24.82 26.18
CA GLU A 295 15.60 25.50 26.42
C GLU A 295 15.98 26.45 25.28
N GLU A 296 15.73 26.05 23.99
CA GLU A 296 16.01 26.92 22.83
C GLU A 296 15.06 28.11 22.71
N ILE A 297 13.80 27.97 23.14
CA ILE A 297 12.80 29.06 23.05
C ILE A 297 12.87 30.03 24.24
N LYS A 298 13.56 29.66 25.33
CA LYS A 298 13.56 30.42 26.60
C LYS A 298 13.92 31.90 26.41
N ASP A 299 14.75 32.23 25.43
CA ASP A 299 15.23 33.59 25.17
C ASP A 299 14.37 34.35 24.12
N ASP A 300 13.28 33.74 23.64
CA ASP A 300 12.39 34.33 22.62
C ASP A 300 11.10 34.86 23.28
N ASP A 301 11.09 36.15 23.61
CA ASP A 301 9.96 36.83 24.25
C ASP A 301 8.66 36.87 23.42
N LYS A 302 8.71 36.48 22.15
CA LYS A 302 7.54 36.51 21.23
C LYS A 302 6.78 35.19 21.16
N VAL A 303 7.36 34.10 21.64
CA VAL A 303 6.78 32.77 21.53
C VAL A 303 6.43 32.23 22.90
N PHE A 304 5.18 31.88 23.10
CA PHE A 304 4.71 31.25 24.34
C PHE A 304 4.42 29.79 24.09
N VAL A 305 5.01 28.93 24.94
CA VAL A 305 4.80 27.48 24.86
C VAL A 305 4.18 26.98 26.14
N VAL A 306 3.07 26.29 26.03
CA VAL A 306 2.44 25.59 27.15
C VAL A 306 2.55 24.09 26.87
N VAL A 307 3.11 23.35 27.81
CA VAL A 307 3.25 21.90 27.77
C VAL A 307 2.19 21.30 28.67
N GLU A 308 1.40 20.41 28.10
CA GLU A 308 0.36 19.70 28.85
C GLU A 308 0.75 18.23 29.00
N ASP A 309 0.53 17.71 30.21
CA ASP A 309 0.78 16.31 30.49
C ASP A 309 -0.33 15.44 29.93
N ASP A 310 0.04 14.24 29.51
CA ASP A 310 -0.71 13.22 28.79
C ASP A 310 -2.03 12.73 29.47
N HIS A 311 -2.32 13.24 30.66
CA HIS A 311 -3.41 12.69 31.49
C HIS A 311 -4.76 13.40 31.36
N ASP A 312 -4.82 14.51 30.64
CA ASP A 312 -6.09 15.21 30.47
C ASP A 312 -6.80 14.74 29.19
N ALA A 313 -7.89 14.02 29.38
CA ALA A 313 -8.75 13.44 28.34
C ALA A 313 -9.38 14.46 27.34
N TYR A 314 -8.89 15.69 27.33
CA TYR A 314 -9.37 16.77 26.47
C TYR A 314 -8.70 16.79 25.09
N PHE A 315 -7.50 16.23 24.99
CA PHE A 315 -6.68 16.26 23.75
C PHE A 315 -6.54 14.84 23.23
N GLY A 316 -7.18 14.42 22.26
CA GLY A 316 -7.15 13.11 21.62
C GLY A 316 -6.11 12.07 22.11
N GLU A 317 -6.14 10.85 21.64
CA GLU A 317 -5.14 9.84 22.01
C GLU A 317 -3.75 10.22 21.46
N PRO A 318 -2.68 10.22 22.28
CA PRO A 318 -1.34 10.53 21.82
C PRO A 318 -0.85 9.54 20.76
N PRO A 319 -0.11 10.02 19.75
CA PRO A 319 0.45 9.14 18.73
C PRO A 319 1.58 8.29 19.32
N THR A 320 1.78 7.12 18.75
CA THR A 320 2.78 6.16 19.20
C THR A 320 4.03 6.23 18.34
N LYS A 321 5.15 6.56 18.97
CA LYS A 321 6.49 6.45 18.41
C LYS A 321 7.20 5.26 19.06
N LEU A 322 7.67 4.32 18.25
CA LEU A 322 8.47 3.17 18.72
C LEU A 322 9.95 3.51 18.59
N GLU A 323 10.70 3.27 19.66
CA GLU A 323 12.15 3.38 19.66
C GLU A 323 12.75 2.14 20.34
N ASN A 324 13.22 1.21 19.53
CA ASN A 324 13.77 -0.06 19.98
C ASN A 324 15.27 -0.17 19.71
N PRO A 325 16.01 -0.96 20.50
CA PRO A 325 17.43 -1.26 20.26
C PRO A 325 17.64 -1.78 18.83
N LYS A 326 18.78 -1.47 18.25
CA LYS A 326 19.10 -1.77 16.83
C LYS A 326 18.87 -3.23 16.42
N LEU A 327 19.05 -4.18 17.35
CA LEU A 327 18.83 -5.61 17.11
C LEU A 327 17.34 -5.95 16.92
N PHE A 328 16.46 -5.31 17.69
CA PHE A 328 15.01 -5.56 17.68
C PHE A 328 14.25 -4.63 16.74
N LYS A 329 14.87 -3.53 16.31
CA LYS A 329 14.26 -2.54 15.42
C LYS A 329 13.64 -3.13 14.13
N PRO A 330 14.23 -4.14 13.45
CA PRO A 330 13.61 -4.75 12.27
C PRO A 330 12.21 -5.33 12.55
N PHE A 331 11.95 -5.81 13.77
CA PHE A 331 10.67 -6.41 14.15
C PHE A 331 9.54 -5.39 14.36
N GLU A 332 9.85 -4.08 14.46
CA GLU A 332 8.84 -3.02 14.44
C GLU A 332 7.96 -3.10 13.18
N MET A 333 8.49 -3.63 12.07
CA MET A 333 7.72 -3.86 10.85
C MET A 333 6.51 -4.78 11.09
N TYR A 334 6.66 -5.84 11.88
CA TYR A 334 5.55 -6.75 12.20
C TYR A 334 4.51 -6.10 13.10
N ILE A 335 4.94 -5.24 14.02
CA ILE A 335 4.03 -4.46 14.86
C ILE A 335 3.25 -3.45 14.01
N GLN A 336 3.94 -2.73 13.11
CA GLN A 336 3.29 -1.79 12.19
C GLN A 336 2.30 -2.48 11.22
N MET A 337 2.57 -3.71 10.81
CA MET A 337 1.66 -4.49 9.95
C MET A 337 0.38 -4.93 10.66
N TYR A 338 0.46 -5.25 11.94
CA TYR A 338 -0.72 -5.62 12.73
C TYR A 338 -1.50 -4.39 13.20
N GLY A 339 -0.80 -3.37 13.66
CA GLY A 339 -1.30 -2.11 14.24
C GLY A 339 -0.37 -1.66 15.34
N LEU A 340 -0.16 -0.36 15.49
CA LEU A 340 0.70 0.19 16.56
C LEU A 340 0.04 0.03 17.94
N PRO A 341 0.82 -0.14 19.01
CA PRO A 341 0.28 -0.18 20.36
C PRO A 341 -0.38 1.15 20.73
N ALA A 342 -1.46 1.09 21.47
CA ALA A 342 -2.02 2.27 22.10
C ALA A 342 -1.02 2.82 23.15
N HIS A 343 -1.12 4.10 23.49
CA HIS A 343 -0.18 4.75 24.41
C HIS A 343 -0.05 4.01 25.76
N ASN A 344 -1.13 3.43 26.25
CA ASN A 344 -1.17 2.69 27.52
C ASN A 344 -0.79 1.21 27.38
N GLU A 345 -0.56 0.70 26.17
CA GLU A 345 -0.16 -0.69 25.94
C GLU A 345 1.35 -0.85 26.05
N MET A 346 1.78 -2.08 26.30
CA MET A 346 3.19 -2.43 26.27
C MET A 346 3.65 -2.65 24.83
N ASP A 347 4.87 -2.20 24.52
CA ASP A 347 5.50 -2.49 23.23
C ASP A 347 5.84 -3.99 23.11
N PRO A 348 5.19 -4.74 22.21
CA PRO A 348 5.43 -6.17 22.05
C PRO A 348 6.66 -6.50 21.20
N THR A 349 7.39 -5.52 20.66
CA THR A 349 8.47 -5.72 19.69
C THR A 349 9.53 -6.70 20.17
N ILE A 350 10.00 -6.57 21.41
CA ILE A 350 11.04 -7.45 21.97
C ILE A 350 10.49 -8.88 22.16
N PHE A 351 9.25 -8.99 22.63
CA PHE A 351 8.58 -10.28 22.80
C PHE A 351 8.47 -11.01 21.47
N VAL A 352 7.96 -10.33 20.43
CA VAL A 352 7.85 -10.88 19.08
C VAL A 352 9.21 -11.25 18.50
N ALA A 353 10.22 -10.41 18.68
CA ALA A 353 11.55 -10.69 18.17
C ALA A 353 12.12 -12.02 18.72
N ILE A 354 11.90 -12.28 20.00
CA ILE A 354 12.36 -13.52 20.65
C ILE A 354 11.50 -14.71 20.23
N THR A 355 10.18 -14.60 20.34
CA THR A 355 9.26 -15.72 20.09
C THR A 355 9.24 -16.10 18.62
N TYR A 356 9.18 -15.13 17.70
CA TYR A 356 9.24 -15.37 16.27
C TYR A 356 10.53 -16.08 15.86
N SER A 357 11.69 -15.55 16.29
CA SER A 357 12.99 -16.13 15.90
C SER A 357 13.17 -17.53 16.50
N PHE A 358 12.71 -17.74 17.73
CA PHE A 358 12.74 -19.03 18.40
C PHE A 358 11.84 -20.06 17.67
N ILE A 359 10.58 -19.72 17.42
CA ILE A 359 9.62 -20.63 16.76
C ILE A 359 10.10 -20.94 15.33
N PHE A 360 10.60 -19.92 14.59
CA PHE A 360 11.17 -20.14 13.27
C PHE A 360 12.34 -21.13 13.33
N GLY A 361 13.24 -20.94 14.30
CA GLY A 361 14.37 -21.84 14.50
C GLY A 361 13.97 -23.28 14.78
N VAL A 362 12.91 -23.50 15.58
CA VAL A 362 12.38 -24.86 15.84
C VAL A 362 11.77 -25.47 14.59
N MET A 363 10.99 -24.68 13.82
CA MET A 363 10.33 -25.16 12.60
C MET A 363 11.30 -25.42 11.47
N PHE A 364 12.39 -24.65 11.39
CA PHE A 364 13.37 -24.65 10.31
C PHE A 364 14.78 -24.88 10.87
N GLY A 365 14.96 -25.98 11.59
CA GLY A 365 16.19 -26.31 12.33
C GLY A 365 17.24 -27.01 11.47
N ASP A 366 18.06 -26.25 10.74
CA ASP A 366 19.21 -26.74 9.97
C ASP A 366 20.40 -25.77 10.07
N ILE A 367 21.59 -26.32 10.37
CA ILE A 367 22.81 -25.50 10.57
C ILE A 367 23.20 -24.79 9.28
N GLY A 368 23.25 -25.52 8.16
CA GLY A 368 23.74 -24.99 6.89
C GLY A 368 22.81 -23.93 6.32
N GLN A 369 21.52 -24.22 6.30
CA GLN A 369 20.51 -23.29 5.81
C GLN A 369 20.34 -22.10 6.77
N GLY A 370 20.40 -22.31 8.09
CA GLY A 370 20.39 -21.28 9.10
C GLY A 370 21.55 -20.27 8.95
N LEU A 371 22.75 -20.77 8.72
CA LEU A 371 23.93 -19.91 8.42
C LEU A 371 23.76 -19.13 7.11
N LEU A 372 23.16 -19.74 6.10
CA LEU A 372 22.89 -19.07 4.82
C LEU A 372 21.90 -17.94 5.02
N LEU A 373 20.81 -18.14 5.79
CA LEU A 373 19.84 -17.11 6.16
C LEU A 373 20.48 -16.01 7.00
N LEU A 374 21.33 -16.37 7.98
CA LEU A 374 22.04 -15.42 8.83
C LEU A 374 22.95 -14.51 8.01
N ILE A 375 23.85 -15.09 7.21
CA ILE A 375 24.85 -14.33 6.44
C ILE A 375 24.16 -13.53 5.33
N GLY A 376 23.26 -14.16 4.57
CA GLY A 376 22.51 -13.50 3.49
C GLY A 376 21.62 -12.36 4.00
N GLY A 377 20.88 -12.60 5.08
CA GLY A 377 20.05 -11.59 5.73
C GLY A 377 20.87 -10.41 6.28
N ALA A 378 21.98 -10.71 6.98
CA ALA A 378 22.87 -9.67 7.54
C ALA A 378 23.50 -8.80 6.45
N LEU A 379 23.95 -9.39 5.34
CA LEU A 379 24.51 -8.66 4.20
C LEU A 379 23.46 -7.73 3.57
N ILE A 380 22.26 -8.26 3.27
CA ILE A 380 21.20 -7.45 2.67
C ILE A 380 20.77 -6.31 3.63
N TYR A 381 20.68 -6.60 4.93
CA TYR A 381 20.36 -5.59 5.94
C TYR A 381 21.42 -4.51 6.03
N HIS A 382 22.71 -4.89 5.95
CA HIS A 382 23.82 -3.92 5.99
C HIS A 382 23.78 -2.96 4.79
N PHE A 383 23.58 -3.48 3.57
CA PHE A 383 23.62 -2.67 2.35
C PHE A 383 22.31 -1.92 2.06
N LYS A 384 21.15 -2.58 2.23
CA LYS A 384 19.84 -2.01 1.86
C LYS A 384 19.02 -1.53 3.05
N LYS A 385 19.42 -1.82 4.29
CA LYS A 385 18.67 -1.52 5.52
C LYS A 385 17.21 -2.00 5.51
N ALA A 386 16.91 -3.05 4.72
CA ALA A 386 15.57 -3.62 4.61
C ALA A 386 15.20 -4.36 5.92
N PRO A 387 14.12 -4.01 6.63
CA PRO A 387 13.76 -4.61 7.93
C PRO A 387 13.60 -6.14 7.85
N LEU A 388 12.96 -6.63 6.78
CA LEU A 388 12.75 -8.07 6.57
C LEU A 388 14.07 -8.85 6.56
N ALA A 389 15.13 -8.29 5.99
CA ALA A 389 16.43 -8.94 5.97
C ALA A 389 17.06 -9.06 7.37
N GLY A 390 16.82 -8.07 8.24
CA GLY A 390 17.22 -8.14 9.65
C GLY A 390 16.48 -9.23 10.41
N ILE A 391 15.18 -9.40 10.16
CA ILE A 391 14.37 -10.47 10.75
C ILE A 391 14.88 -11.85 10.29
N ILE A 392 15.15 -12.03 8.99
CA ILE A 392 15.70 -13.27 8.44
C ILE A 392 17.06 -13.60 9.06
N ALA A 393 17.92 -12.59 9.27
CA ALA A 393 19.20 -12.81 9.90
C ALA A 393 19.08 -13.32 11.34
N THR A 394 18.18 -12.73 12.14
CA THR A 394 17.95 -13.17 13.53
C THR A 394 17.29 -14.56 13.59
N ALA A 395 16.34 -14.84 12.70
CA ALA A 395 15.73 -16.17 12.55
C ALA A 395 16.78 -17.23 12.17
N GLY A 396 17.75 -16.88 11.29
CA GLY A 396 18.87 -17.72 10.90
C GLY A 396 19.80 -18.09 12.07
N VAL A 397 19.96 -17.22 13.08
CA VAL A 397 20.71 -17.56 14.30
C VAL A 397 20.03 -18.71 15.04
N PHE A 398 18.73 -18.58 15.30
CA PHE A 398 17.98 -19.62 16.02
C PHE A 398 17.86 -20.90 15.18
N SER A 399 17.68 -20.81 13.86
CA SER A 399 17.69 -21.95 12.95
C SER A 399 19.02 -22.73 13.06
N THR A 400 20.14 -22.04 13.12
CA THR A 400 21.46 -22.66 13.33
C THR A 400 21.55 -23.34 14.69
N ILE A 401 21.07 -22.71 15.77
CA ILE A 401 21.07 -23.29 17.13
C ILE A 401 20.24 -24.57 17.16
N PHE A 402 19.01 -24.54 16.63
CA PHE A 402 18.14 -25.71 16.59
C PHE A 402 18.65 -26.77 15.62
N GLY A 403 19.35 -26.37 14.54
CA GLY A 403 20.08 -27.29 13.67
C GLY A 403 21.12 -28.14 14.41
N PHE A 404 21.84 -27.56 15.37
CA PHE A 404 22.72 -28.30 16.29
C PHE A 404 21.94 -29.22 17.23
N MET A 405 20.78 -28.77 17.71
CA MET A 405 19.95 -29.60 18.60
C MET A 405 19.36 -30.81 17.87
N PHE A 406 18.99 -30.67 16.61
CA PHE A 406 18.44 -31.75 15.77
C PHE A 406 19.51 -32.58 15.05
N GLY A 407 20.74 -32.03 14.90
CA GLY A 407 21.86 -32.70 14.23
C GLY A 407 21.78 -32.64 12.70
N SER A 408 21.16 -31.61 12.11
CA SER A 408 21.02 -31.46 10.66
C SER A 408 21.95 -30.39 10.10
N ILE A 409 22.69 -30.70 9.03
CA ILE A 409 23.50 -29.77 8.23
C ILE A 409 23.15 -29.95 6.77
N PHE A 410 22.52 -29.00 6.13
CA PHE A 410 22.03 -29.10 4.76
C PHE A 410 21.23 -30.37 4.48
N GLY A 411 20.49 -30.85 5.51
CA GLY A 411 19.73 -32.08 5.49
C GLY A 411 20.52 -33.37 5.80
N PHE A 412 21.84 -33.30 5.89
CA PHE A 412 22.63 -34.46 6.30
C PHE A 412 22.53 -34.66 7.82
N GLU A 413 22.00 -35.78 8.25
CA GLU A 413 21.83 -36.16 9.67
C GLU A 413 22.94 -37.04 10.21
N ASP A 414 23.81 -37.59 9.34
CA ASP A 414 24.89 -38.51 9.72
C ASP A 414 26.20 -37.78 10.11
N ILE A 415 26.30 -36.46 9.88
CA ILE A 415 27.52 -35.68 10.11
C ILE A 415 27.66 -35.29 11.58
N ILE A 416 26.56 -34.94 12.25
CA ILE A 416 26.57 -34.49 13.64
C ILE A 416 25.56 -35.32 14.43
N GLU A 417 25.98 -35.81 15.60
CA GLU A 417 25.05 -36.41 16.56
C GLU A 417 24.12 -35.33 17.13
N PRO A 418 22.79 -35.54 17.16
CA PRO A 418 21.86 -34.60 17.71
C PRO A 418 22.12 -34.36 19.20
N LEU A 419 22.15 -33.10 19.62
CA LEU A 419 22.28 -32.74 21.02
C LEU A 419 20.99 -32.99 21.82
N TRP A 420 19.86 -33.07 21.15
CA TRP A 420 18.56 -33.30 21.78
C TRP A 420 17.82 -34.49 21.15
N ILE A 421 17.04 -34.30 20.11
CA ILE A 421 16.26 -35.35 19.43
C ILE A 421 16.24 -35.12 17.93
N ARG A 422 16.09 -36.20 17.15
CA ARG A 422 15.74 -36.13 15.74
C ARG A 422 14.23 -35.98 15.60
N PRO A 423 13.73 -35.01 14.78
CA PRO A 423 12.29 -34.76 14.67
C PRO A 423 11.47 -35.94 14.16
N ILE A 424 12.04 -36.87 13.37
CA ILE A 424 11.33 -38.00 12.77
C ILE A 424 11.33 -39.22 13.69
N ASP A 425 12.42 -39.53 14.39
CA ASP A 425 12.65 -40.86 14.99
C ASP A 425 12.08 -41.04 16.40
N HIS A 426 11.98 -39.95 17.17
CA HIS A 426 11.62 -40.07 18.59
C HIS A 426 10.12 -40.06 18.85
N MET A 427 9.58 -41.22 19.32
CA MET A 427 8.20 -41.37 19.72
C MET A 427 8.07 -41.58 21.22
N THR A 428 7.22 -40.79 21.87
CA THR A 428 6.85 -40.97 23.29
C THR A 428 5.50 -41.66 23.39
N THR A 429 5.40 -42.67 24.28
CA THR A 429 4.14 -43.38 24.55
C THR A 429 3.36 -42.62 25.61
N LEU A 430 2.21 -42.10 25.24
CA LEU A 430 1.30 -41.42 26.16
C LEU A 430 0.18 -42.30 26.61
N PRO A 431 -0.23 -42.26 27.89
CA PRO A 431 -1.44 -42.92 28.36
C PRO A 431 -2.63 -42.42 27.52
N PHE A 432 -3.46 -43.33 27.00
CA PHE A 432 -4.65 -43.05 26.23
C PHE A 432 -4.45 -42.60 24.75
N LEU A 433 -3.40 -41.83 24.40
CA LEU A 433 -3.15 -41.34 23.04
C LEU A 433 -2.20 -42.22 22.21
N GLY A 434 -1.56 -43.24 22.85
CA GLY A 434 -0.63 -44.13 22.17
C GLY A 434 0.74 -43.49 21.89
N LYS A 435 1.39 -43.89 20.79
CA LYS A 435 2.71 -43.35 20.40
C LYS A 435 2.53 -42.07 19.63
N LEU A 436 3.04 -40.98 20.15
CA LEU A 436 3.10 -39.67 19.47
C LEU A 436 4.56 -39.21 19.34
N ASN A 437 4.84 -38.49 18.29
CA ASN A 437 6.15 -37.90 18.11
C ASN A 437 6.41 -36.86 19.23
N THR A 438 7.57 -36.96 19.85
CA THR A 438 7.96 -36.13 21.01
C THR A 438 7.96 -34.65 20.70
N VAL A 439 8.30 -34.25 19.47
CA VAL A 439 8.34 -32.84 19.04
C VAL A 439 6.95 -32.20 19.11
N PHE A 440 5.86 -32.93 18.80
CA PHE A 440 4.49 -32.41 18.93
C PHE A 440 4.12 -32.13 20.39
N ILE A 441 4.50 -33.04 21.29
CA ILE A 441 4.22 -32.85 22.72
C ILE A 441 4.92 -31.63 23.26
N VAL A 442 6.21 -31.48 22.92
CA VAL A 442 7.01 -30.29 23.32
C VAL A 442 6.48 -29.01 22.70
N ALA A 443 6.06 -29.05 21.42
CA ALA A 443 5.47 -27.91 20.76
C ALA A 443 4.17 -27.44 21.44
N VAL A 444 3.29 -28.35 21.82
CA VAL A 444 2.05 -28.02 22.55
C VAL A 444 2.38 -27.48 23.95
N ALA A 445 3.30 -28.12 24.68
CA ALA A 445 3.72 -27.64 25.99
C ALA A 445 4.33 -26.25 25.94
N PHE A 446 5.16 -25.97 24.92
CA PHE A 446 5.70 -24.64 24.66
C PHE A 446 4.59 -23.63 24.32
N GLY A 447 3.60 -24.03 23.50
CA GLY A 447 2.44 -23.22 23.18
C GLY A 447 1.61 -22.88 24.43
N MET A 448 1.38 -23.84 25.33
CA MET A 448 0.71 -23.59 26.60
C MET A 448 1.48 -22.56 27.45
N PHE A 449 2.80 -22.66 27.48
CA PHE A 449 3.65 -21.68 28.17
C PHE A 449 3.49 -20.28 27.55
N LEU A 450 3.54 -20.16 26.22
CA LEU A 450 3.39 -18.86 25.53
C LEU A 450 2.00 -18.25 25.78
N ILE A 451 0.94 -19.05 25.78
CA ILE A 451 -0.41 -18.57 26.11
C ILE A 451 -0.46 -18.00 27.53
N ILE A 452 0.15 -18.68 28.52
CA ILE A 452 0.23 -18.17 29.90
C ILE A 452 0.97 -16.82 29.93
N VAL A 453 2.09 -16.70 29.20
CA VAL A 453 2.83 -15.43 29.11
C VAL A 453 1.96 -14.35 28.46
N ALA A 454 1.26 -14.65 27.37
CA ALA A 454 0.36 -13.70 26.70
C ALA A 454 -0.76 -13.21 27.65
N MET A 455 -1.35 -14.10 28.46
CA MET A 455 -2.37 -13.73 29.44
C MET A 455 -1.78 -12.84 30.56
N ILE A 456 -0.55 -13.10 31.00
CA ILE A 456 0.14 -12.23 31.96
C ILE A 456 0.37 -10.84 31.37
N LEU A 457 0.79 -10.75 30.08
CA LEU A 457 0.94 -9.49 29.39
C LEU A 457 -0.38 -8.73 29.25
N HIS A 458 -1.48 -9.45 29.00
CA HIS A 458 -2.83 -8.87 29.00
C HIS A 458 -3.17 -8.23 30.36
N ILE A 459 -2.96 -8.96 31.46
CA ILE A 459 -3.22 -8.45 32.80
C ILE A 459 -2.38 -7.18 33.09
N ILE A 460 -1.12 -7.14 32.67
CA ILE A 460 -0.26 -5.98 32.82
C ILE A 460 -0.81 -4.78 32.02
N ASN A 461 -1.25 -4.99 30.78
CA ASN A 461 -1.83 -3.94 29.93
C ASN A 461 -3.16 -3.42 30.51
N ALA A 462 -4.05 -4.32 30.91
CA ALA A 462 -5.33 -3.97 31.52
C ALA A 462 -5.16 -3.25 32.86
N ALA A 463 -4.19 -3.65 33.67
CA ALA A 463 -3.87 -2.96 34.93
C ALA A 463 -3.31 -1.54 34.70
N ARG A 464 -2.52 -1.33 33.62
CA ARG A 464 -2.03 0.02 33.22
C ARG A 464 -3.17 0.93 32.78
N SER A 465 -4.14 0.40 32.05
CA SER A 465 -5.33 1.14 31.61
C SER A 465 -6.36 1.35 32.73
N LYS A 466 -6.11 0.81 33.96
CA LYS A 466 -7.02 0.85 35.11
C LYS A 466 -8.40 0.25 34.81
N ASP A 467 -8.48 -0.68 33.87
CA ASP A 467 -9.68 -1.41 33.53
C ASP A 467 -9.84 -2.63 34.45
N ILE A 468 -10.78 -2.53 35.39
CA ILE A 468 -11.02 -3.58 36.40
C ILE A 468 -11.65 -4.82 35.75
N GLU A 469 -12.53 -4.64 34.78
CA GLU A 469 -13.21 -5.74 34.08
C GLU A 469 -12.19 -6.61 33.35
N SER A 470 -11.38 -5.97 32.47
CA SER A 470 -10.36 -6.67 31.68
C SER A 470 -9.25 -7.27 32.54
N THR A 471 -8.92 -6.65 33.70
CA THR A 471 -7.88 -7.17 34.57
C THR A 471 -8.31 -8.43 35.31
N TRP A 472 -9.51 -8.44 35.91
CA TRP A 472 -9.89 -9.50 36.85
C TRP A 472 -10.85 -10.54 36.26
N PHE A 473 -11.83 -10.14 35.44
CA PHE A 473 -12.98 -10.98 35.05
C PHE A 473 -12.97 -11.40 33.58
N ASP A 474 -12.09 -10.82 32.76
CA ASP A 474 -11.97 -11.17 31.35
C ASP A 474 -11.42 -12.58 31.15
N PRO A 475 -11.81 -13.32 30.07
CA PRO A 475 -11.20 -14.58 29.70
C PRO A 475 -9.67 -14.56 29.64
N ASN A 476 -9.05 -13.49 29.21
CA ASN A 476 -7.58 -13.33 29.21
C ASN A 476 -7.05 -12.67 30.49
N GLY A 477 -7.92 -12.27 31.41
CA GLY A 477 -7.57 -11.70 32.72
C GLY A 477 -7.19 -12.72 33.77
N VAL A 478 -7.19 -12.31 35.04
CA VAL A 478 -6.79 -13.17 36.17
C VAL A 478 -7.67 -14.41 36.31
N ALA A 479 -9.00 -14.29 36.15
CA ALA A 479 -9.90 -15.42 36.22
C ALA A 479 -9.60 -16.46 35.11
N GLY A 480 -9.40 -15.99 33.86
CA GLY A 480 -9.03 -16.85 32.74
C GLY A 480 -7.67 -17.51 32.92
N LEU A 481 -6.68 -16.78 33.44
CA LEU A 481 -5.34 -17.32 33.73
C LEU A 481 -5.39 -18.44 34.75
N ILE A 482 -6.14 -18.28 35.85
CA ILE A 482 -6.31 -19.34 36.88
C ILE A 482 -6.96 -20.56 36.26
N PHE A 483 -8.01 -20.36 35.46
CA PHE A 483 -8.66 -21.46 34.77
C PHE A 483 -7.71 -22.21 33.83
N TYR A 484 -6.96 -21.47 32.99
CA TYR A 484 -6.05 -22.07 32.02
C TYR A 484 -4.90 -22.84 32.71
N ILE A 485 -4.30 -22.27 33.77
CA ILE A 485 -3.29 -22.97 34.57
C ILE A 485 -3.87 -24.23 35.19
N ALA A 486 -5.12 -24.20 35.66
CA ALA A 486 -5.79 -25.39 36.20
C ALA A 486 -5.95 -26.49 35.13
N VAL A 487 -6.31 -26.10 33.89
CA VAL A 487 -6.39 -27.04 32.75
C VAL A 487 -5.01 -27.63 32.45
N VAL A 488 -3.97 -26.78 32.31
CA VAL A 488 -2.59 -27.22 32.03
C VAL A 488 -2.09 -28.17 33.12
N ALA A 489 -2.27 -27.82 34.40
CA ALA A 489 -1.86 -28.64 35.53
C ALA A 489 -2.56 -30.01 35.51
N THR A 490 -3.85 -30.03 35.20
CA THR A 490 -4.62 -31.29 35.11
C THR A 490 -4.11 -32.17 33.97
N ILE A 491 -3.81 -31.58 32.80
CA ILE A 491 -3.23 -32.31 31.65
C ILE A 491 -1.85 -32.86 32.01
N VAL A 492 -0.99 -32.07 32.64
CA VAL A 492 0.36 -32.51 33.04
C VAL A 492 0.28 -33.67 34.08
N LEU A 493 -0.56 -33.53 35.10
CA LEU A 493 -0.76 -34.60 36.10
C LEU A 493 -1.27 -35.89 35.44
N PHE A 494 -2.23 -35.78 34.53
CA PHE A 494 -2.76 -36.92 33.77
C PHE A 494 -1.67 -37.59 32.92
N MET A 495 -0.86 -36.80 32.22
CA MET A 495 0.21 -37.31 31.36
C MET A 495 1.37 -37.94 32.13
N THR A 496 1.67 -37.45 33.33
CA THR A 496 2.71 -38.02 34.20
C THR A 496 2.24 -39.22 35.00
N GLY A 497 0.97 -39.61 34.87
CA GLY A 497 0.38 -40.76 35.59
C GLY A 497 0.15 -40.52 37.07
N ASN A 498 0.20 -39.26 37.50
CA ASN A 498 -0.09 -38.89 38.88
C ASN A 498 -1.61 -38.86 39.16
N PRO A 499 -2.05 -39.15 40.40
CA PRO A 499 -3.47 -39.08 40.73
C PRO A 499 -4.03 -37.68 40.54
N LEU A 500 -5.17 -37.56 39.87
CA LEU A 500 -5.88 -36.31 39.69
C LEU A 500 -6.43 -35.81 41.03
N PRO A 501 -6.52 -34.49 41.23
CA PRO A 501 -7.14 -33.91 42.42
C PRO A 501 -8.57 -34.41 42.62
N GLY A 502 -9.00 -34.55 43.88
CA GLY A 502 -10.36 -35.00 44.21
C GLY A 502 -11.44 -34.14 43.54
N GLY A 503 -12.60 -34.76 43.22
CA GLY A 503 -13.67 -34.11 42.44
C GLY A 503 -14.14 -32.73 42.99
N ILE A 504 -14.11 -32.53 44.30
CA ILE A 504 -14.46 -31.23 44.93
C ILE A 504 -13.40 -30.16 44.58
N VAL A 505 -12.12 -30.53 44.63
CA VAL A 505 -11.01 -29.59 44.29
C VAL A 505 -11.08 -29.21 42.80
N MET A 506 -11.32 -30.19 41.92
CA MET A 506 -11.52 -29.93 40.51
C MET A 506 -12.75 -29.04 40.26
N GLY A 507 -13.86 -29.28 40.95
CA GLY A 507 -15.06 -28.45 40.83
C GLY A 507 -14.82 -26.99 41.23
N ILE A 508 -14.02 -26.74 42.26
CA ILE A 508 -13.64 -25.38 42.69
C ILE A 508 -12.64 -24.77 41.70
N MET A 509 -11.60 -25.51 41.27
CA MET A 509 -10.57 -25.04 40.36
C MET A 509 -11.13 -24.60 39.01
N PHE A 510 -12.13 -25.27 38.47
CA PHE A 510 -12.74 -24.92 37.20
C PHE A 510 -13.99 -24.07 37.35
N GLY A 511 -14.83 -24.35 38.36
CA GLY A 511 -16.12 -23.72 38.54
C GLY A 511 -16.03 -22.26 38.97
N VAL A 512 -15.11 -21.92 39.92
CA VAL A 512 -14.97 -20.55 40.41
C VAL A 512 -14.51 -19.60 39.32
N PRO A 513 -13.42 -19.87 38.55
CA PRO A 513 -13.00 -18.98 37.47
C PRO A 513 -14.06 -18.83 36.37
N LEU A 514 -14.74 -19.93 35.98
CA LEU A 514 -15.82 -19.85 34.97
C LEU A 514 -16.99 -19.01 35.45
N LEU A 515 -17.35 -19.11 36.73
CA LEU A 515 -18.40 -18.28 37.33
C LEU A 515 -17.99 -16.81 37.38
N LEU A 516 -16.73 -16.49 37.66
CA LEU A 516 -16.22 -15.13 37.64
C LEU A 516 -16.25 -14.53 36.22
N ILE A 517 -15.88 -15.31 35.21
CA ILE A 517 -15.96 -14.90 33.80
C ILE A 517 -17.43 -14.69 33.39
N PHE A 518 -18.32 -15.61 33.79
CA PHE A 518 -19.74 -15.48 33.48
C PHE A 518 -20.40 -14.26 34.12
N LEU A 519 -19.99 -13.89 35.35
CA LEU A 519 -20.51 -12.76 36.10
C LEU A 519 -19.66 -11.48 35.92
N ARG A 520 -18.84 -11.36 34.89
CA ARG A 520 -17.91 -10.25 34.69
C ARG A 520 -18.58 -8.89 34.76
N GLU A 521 -19.66 -8.68 34.01
CA GLU A 521 -20.36 -7.40 33.95
C GLU A 521 -21.06 -7.00 35.28
N PRO A 522 -21.86 -7.88 35.95
CA PRO A 522 -22.47 -7.53 37.22
C PRO A 522 -21.45 -7.31 38.34
N LEU A 523 -20.33 -8.07 38.35
CA LEU A 523 -19.28 -7.89 39.37
C LEU A 523 -18.53 -6.57 39.19
N THR A 524 -18.19 -6.23 37.95
CA THR A 524 -17.51 -4.94 37.65
C THR A 524 -18.37 -3.76 38.05
N ARG A 525 -19.66 -3.78 37.68
CA ARG A 525 -20.60 -2.71 38.05
C ARG A 525 -20.75 -2.56 39.56
N MET A 526 -20.74 -3.67 40.29
CA MET A 526 -20.81 -3.65 41.76
C MET A 526 -19.55 -3.02 42.38
N ILE A 527 -18.36 -3.30 41.82
CA ILE A 527 -17.09 -2.76 42.32
C ILE A 527 -16.95 -1.27 41.98
N GLU A 528 -17.30 -0.88 40.76
CA GLU A 528 -17.21 0.51 40.27
C GLU A 528 -18.36 1.39 40.77
N LYS A 529 -19.33 0.83 41.48
CA LYS A 529 -20.52 1.53 41.98
C LYS A 529 -21.29 2.30 40.88
N ARG A 530 -21.30 1.80 39.66
CA ARG A 530 -22.08 2.39 38.55
C ARG A 530 -23.56 2.22 38.78
N ALA A 531 -24.32 3.31 38.65
CA ALA A 531 -25.78 3.32 38.84
C ALA A 531 -26.55 2.93 37.56
N ASP A 532 -25.88 2.72 36.44
CA ASP A 532 -26.52 2.45 35.16
C ASP A 532 -27.17 1.06 35.14
N LYS A 533 -28.39 1.01 34.55
CA LYS A 533 -29.12 -0.26 34.38
C LYS A 533 -28.39 -1.13 33.35
N MET A 534 -28.46 -2.46 33.54
CA MET A 534 -27.99 -3.41 32.51
C MET A 534 -28.69 -3.10 31.18
N GLU A 535 -27.92 -3.00 30.10
CA GLU A 535 -28.46 -2.78 28.75
C GLU A 535 -29.34 -3.94 28.30
N THR A 536 -29.02 -5.16 28.76
CA THR A 536 -29.73 -6.40 28.43
C THR A 536 -30.52 -6.94 29.63
N GLY A 537 -31.72 -7.46 29.38
CA GLY A 537 -32.51 -8.11 30.41
C GLY A 537 -31.81 -9.38 30.95
N PRO A 538 -32.06 -9.77 32.23
CA PRO A 538 -31.30 -10.85 32.89
C PRO A 538 -31.38 -12.21 32.17
N GLY A 539 -32.46 -12.50 31.47
CA GLY A 539 -32.59 -13.72 30.67
C GLY A 539 -31.73 -13.71 29.43
N MET A 540 -31.64 -12.57 28.75
CA MET A 540 -30.78 -12.41 27.56
C MET A 540 -29.30 -12.45 27.95
N TYR A 541 -28.94 -11.81 29.06
CA TYR A 541 -27.58 -11.87 29.63
C TYR A 541 -27.14 -13.30 29.92
N ALA A 542 -28.00 -14.12 30.52
CA ALA A 542 -27.66 -15.52 30.81
C ALA A 542 -27.40 -16.35 29.53
N VAL A 543 -28.21 -16.12 28.48
CA VAL A 543 -28.04 -16.79 27.19
C VAL A 543 -26.74 -16.34 26.51
N GLN A 544 -26.53 -15.02 26.45
CA GLN A 544 -25.32 -14.45 25.86
C GLN A 544 -24.06 -14.91 26.61
N GLY A 545 -24.03 -14.81 27.93
CA GLY A 545 -22.91 -15.26 28.76
C GLY A 545 -22.60 -16.76 28.62
N PHE A 546 -23.62 -17.61 28.41
CA PHE A 546 -23.39 -19.00 28.11
C PHE A 546 -22.66 -19.21 26.78
N PHE A 547 -23.06 -18.53 25.71
CA PHE A 547 -22.40 -18.62 24.42
C PHE A 547 -20.98 -18.04 24.46
N GLU A 548 -20.77 -16.91 25.12
CA GLU A 548 -19.44 -16.33 25.30
C GLU A 548 -18.50 -17.25 26.09
N MET A 549 -18.99 -17.91 27.12
CA MET A 549 -18.21 -18.89 27.87
C MET A 549 -17.85 -20.11 27.00
N PHE A 550 -18.81 -20.61 26.20
CA PHE A 550 -18.55 -21.71 25.27
C PHE A 550 -17.52 -21.35 24.21
N GLU A 551 -17.63 -20.13 23.62
CA GLU A 551 -16.66 -19.59 22.68
C GLU A 551 -15.26 -19.47 23.32
N THR A 552 -15.18 -19.00 24.55
CA THR A 552 -13.92 -18.91 25.32
C THR A 552 -13.26 -20.27 25.47
N LEU A 553 -14.00 -21.32 25.85
CA LEU A 553 -13.48 -22.67 25.99
C LEU A 553 -12.99 -23.23 24.64
N LEU A 554 -13.75 -23.02 23.57
CA LEU A 554 -13.34 -23.40 22.22
C LEU A 554 -12.07 -22.67 21.78
N SER A 555 -11.97 -21.38 22.09
CA SER A 555 -10.79 -20.57 21.77
C SER A 555 -9.54 -21.09 22.49
N TYR A 556 -9.63 -21.42 23.78
CA TYR A 556 -8.50 -21.98 24.51
C TYR A 556 -8.04 -23.31 23.92
N PHE A 557 -8.97 -24.20 23.58
CA PHE A 557 -8.67 -25.48 22.98
C PHE A 557 -8.04 -25.32 21.59
N SER A 558 -8.68 -24.55 20.71
CA SER A 558 -8.23 -24.32 19.34
C SER A 558 -6.84 -23.68 19.29
N ASN A 559 -6.62 -22.62 20.09
CA ASN A 559 -5.35 -21.93 20.12
C ASN A 559 -4.22 -22.81 20.67
N THR A 560 -4.51 -23.65 21.68
CA THR A 560 -3.51 -24.57 22.22
C THR A 560 -3.11 -25.63 21.18
N ILE A 561 -4.08 -26.19 20.45
CA ILE A 561 -3.80 -27.18 19.39
C ILE A 561 -3.06 -26.54 18.21
N SER A 562 -3.28 -25.26 17.91
CA SER A 562 -2.58 -24.57 16.81
C SER A 562 -1.06 -24.64 16.93
N PHE A 563 -0.50 -24.77 18.12
CA PHE A 563 0.95 -24.89 18.34
C PHE A 563 1.52 -26.25 17.88
N ILE A 564 0.69 -27.27 17.62
CA ILE A 564 1.13 -28.52 16.96
C ILE A 564 1.84 -28.22 15.64
N ARG A 565 1.48 -27.14 14.99
CA ARG A 565 2.08 -26.68 13.73
C ARG A 565 3.61 -26.54 13.85
N ILE A 566 4.13 -26.11 15.00
CA ILE A 566 5.57 -25.98 15.23
C ILE A 566 6.26 -27.32 15.01
N GLY A 567 5.74 -28.38 15.64
CA GLY A 567 6.27 -29.73 15.46
C GLY A 567 6.02 -30.28 14.05
N ALA A 568 4.85 -29.99 13.46
CA ALA A 568 4.52 -30.46 12.12
C ALA A 568 5.52 -29.91 11.07
N PHE A 569 5.87 -28.63 11.14
CA PHE A 569 6.85 -28.05 10.22
C PHE A 569 8.27 -28.56 10.49
N ALA A 570 8.66 -28.76 11.76
CA ALA A 570 9.97 -29.35 12.07
C ALA A 570 10.12 -30.77 11.48
N VAL A 571 9.10 -31.62 11.60
CA VAL A 571 9.09 -32.96 10.99
C VAL A 571 9.01 -32.90 9.49
N SER A 572 8.21 -31.96 8.92
CA SER A 572 8.09 -31.76 7.47
C SER A 572 9.40 -31.32 6.85
N HIS A 573 10.12 -30.40 7.50
CA HIS A 573 11.43 -29.93 7.06
C HIS A 573 12.44 -31.09 6.95
N ALA A 574 12.57 -31.90 8.00
CA ALA A 574 13.46 -33.05 7.99
C ALA A 574 13.06 -34.06 6.89
N ALA A 575 11.75 -34.36 6.72
CA ALA A 575 11.28 -35.28 5.67
C ALA A 575 11.52 -34.70 4.24
N ILE A 576 11.33 -33.41 4.01
CA ILE A 576 11.59 -32.79 2.71
C ILE A 576 13.09 -32.86 2.40
N MET A 577 13.94 -32.60 3.38
CA MET A 577 15.40 -32.68 3.20
C MET A 577 15.87 -34.11 2.91
N GLU A 578 15.30 -35.11 3.57
CA GLU A 578 15.56 -36.53 3.26
C GLU A 578 15.22 -36.85 1.80
N VAL A 579 14.04 -36.44 1.32
CA VAL A 579 13.63 -36.63 -0.09
C VAL A 579 14.58 -35.90 -1.07
N VAL A 580 15.03 -34.69 -0.76
CA VAL A 580 15.98 -33.94 -1.58
C VAL A 580 17.30 -34.68 -1.69
N LEU A 581 17.82 -35.22 -0.60
CA LEU A 581 19.07 -35.98 -0.56
C LEU A 581 18.94 -37.33 -1.29
N GLN A 582 17.82 -38.03 -1.15
CA GLN A 582 17.53 -39.26 -1.90
C GLN A 582 17.49 -38.99 -3.42
N LEU A 583 16.79 -37.95 -3.88
CA LEU A 583 16.74 -37.58 -5.29
C LEU A 583 18.10 -37.15 -5.83
N ALA A 584 18.93 -36.53 -5.00
CA ALA A 584 20.30 -36.19 -5.34
C ALA A 584 21.28 -37.38 -5.29
N GLY A 585 20.83 -38.57 -4.91
CA GLY A 585 21.65 -39.79 -4.85
C GLY A 585 22.68 -39.80 -3.71
N ALA A 586 22.47 -39.00 -2.67
CA ALA A 586 23.43 -38.88 -1.55
C ALA A 586 23.59 -40.19 -0.78
N GLU A 587 22.54 -40.99 -0.63
CA GLU A 587 22.58 -42.30 0.03
C GLU A 587 23.34 -43.35 -0.78
N SER A 588 23.44 -43.21 -2.12
CA SER A 588 24.12 -44.21 -2.98
C SER A 588 25.63 -44.03 -3.05
N GLY A 589 26.22 -43.15 -2.27
CA GLY A 589 27.67 -42.90 -2.18
C GLY A 589 28.26 -42.01 -3.29
N ASN A 590 27.46 -41.59 -4.26
CA ASN A 590 27.86 -40.65 -5.32
C ASN A 590 26.86 -39.48 -5.41
N PRO A 591 26.91 -38.50 -4.49
CA PRO A 591 25.96 -37.39 -4.47
C PRO A 591 26.12 -36.51 -5.72
N ASN A 592 25.01 -36.22 -6.37
CA ASN A 592 24.94 -35.17 -7.37
C ASN A 592 24.93 -33.81 -6.67
N TRP A 593 26.09 -33.19 -6.51
CA TRP A 593 26.22 -31.91 -5.81
C TRP A 593 25.36 -30.77 -6.40
N PHE A 594 25.11 -30.79 -7.70
CA PHE A 594 24.20 -29.82 -8.31
C PHE A 594 22.76 -30.00 -7.77
N GLY A 595 22.31 -31.26 -7.66
CA GLY A 595 21.00 -31.56 -7.08
C GLY A 595 20.91 -31.18 -5.60
N VAL A 596 21.97 -31.45 -4.81
CA VAL A 596 22.04 -31.08 -3.39
C VAL A 596 21.98 -29.54 -3.22
N ILE A 597 22.80 -28.79 -3.96
CA ILE A 597 22.84 -27.32 -3.85
C ILE A 597 21.53 -26.69 -4.31
N PHE A 598 21.01 -27.11 -5.47
CA PHE A 598 19.74 -26.59 -5.99
C PHE A 598 18.55 -26.93 -5.07
N GLY A 599 18.49 -28.18 -4.58
CA GLY A 599 17.46 -28.62 -3.63
C GLY A 599 17.50 -27.85 -2.32
N ASN A 600 18.68 -27.67 -1.72
CA ASN A 600 18.84 -26.86 -0.51
C ASN A 600 18.46 -25.39 -0.74
N LEU A 601 18.86 -24.79 -1.86
CA LEU A 601 18.48 -23.41 -2.18
C LEU A 601 16.98 -23.25 -2.37
N PHE A 602 16.36 -24.23 -3.04
CA PHE A 602 14.90 -24.24 -3.25
C PHE A 602 14.15 -24.40 -1.93
N VAL A 603 14.54 -25.37 -1.08
CA VAL A 603 13.94 -25.58 0.25
C VAL A 603 14.14 -24.34 1.12
N CYS A 604 15.36 -23.80 1.19
CA CYS A 604 15.66 -22.60 1.97
C CYS A 604 14.80 -21.39 1.55
N GLY A 605 14.59 -21.18 0.26
CA GLY A 605 13.77 -20.07 -0.23
C GLY A 605 12.28 -20.31 -0.06
N PHE A 606 11.77 -21.45 -0.52
CA PHE A 606 10.35 -21.72 -0.58
C PHE A 606 9.78 -22.13 0.79
N GLU A 607 10.38 -23.10 1.45
CA GLU A 607 9.93 -23.56 2.76
C GLU A 607 10.21 -22.50 3.83
N GLY A 608 11.38 -21.82 3.79
CA GLY A 608 11.69 -20.71 4.69
C GLY A 608 10.64 -19.58 4.64
N LEU A 609 10.13 -19.27 3.45
CA LEU A 609 9.03 -18.31 3.28
C LEU A 609 7.73 -18.83 3.93
N ILE A 610 7.36 -20.09 3.68
CA ILE A 610 6.14 -20.69 4.24
C ILE A 610 6.23 -20.73 5.77
N VAL A 611 7.36 -21.19 6.31
CA VAL A 611 7.60 -21.22 7.76
C VAL A 611 7.50 -19.82 8.35
N GLY A 612 8.12 -18.81 7.71
CA GLY A 612 8.02 -17.42 8.15
C GLY A 612 6.58 -16.91 8.26
N ILE A 613 5.74 -17.23 7.26
CA ILE A 613 4.31 -16.88 7.27
C ILE A 613 3.56 -17.65 8.39
N GLN A 614 3.87 -18.93 8.61
CA GLN A 614 3.20 -19.73 9.62
C GLN A 614 3.56 -19.30 11.05
N VAL A 615 4.80 -18.86 11.28
CA VAL A 615 5.21 -18.27 12.56
C VAL A 615 4.48 -16.95 12.78
N LEU A 616 4.43 -16.08 11.77
CA LEU A 616 3.72 -14.80 11.86
C LEU A 616 2.22 -15.01 12.17
N ARG A 617 1.63 -16.05 11.59
CA ARG A 617 0.25 -16.43 11.90
C ARG A 617 0.08 -16.82 13.37
N LEU A 618 1.01 -17.61 13.95
CA LEU A 618 0.96 -17.96 15.38
C LEU A 618 1.09 -16.70 16.26
N GLU A 619 1.97 -15.77 15.89
CA GLU A 619 2.12 -14.49 16.63
C GLU A 619 0.83 -13.69 16.63
N TYR A 620 0.20 -13.51 15.47
CA TYR A 620 -0.94 -12.61 15.33
C TYR A 620 -2.25 -13.19 15.87
N TYR A 621 -2.52 -14.47 15.60
CA TYR A 621 -3.83 -15.04 15.91
C TYR A 621 -3.87 -15.74 17.28
N GLU A 622 -2.80 -16.40 17.72
CA GLU A 622 -2.78 -17.13 18.97
C GLU A 622 -2.24 -16.30 20.15
N MET A 623 -1.34 -15.34 19.89
CA MET A 623 -0.72 -14.51 20.94
C MET A 623 -1.26 -13.09 20.98
N PHE A 624 -1.13 -12.30 19.89
CA PHE A 624 -1.56 -10.89 19.90
C PHE A 624 -3.03 -10.71 20.19
N SER A 625 -3.90 -11.55 19.60
CA SER A 625 -5.35 -11.52 19.85
C SER A 625 -5.72 -11.56 21.34
N ARG A 626 -4.80 -11.98 22.22
CA ARG A 626 -5.03 -12.10 23.65
C ARG A 626 -4.66 -10.87 24.45
N PHE A 627 -3.58 -10.17 24.11
CA PHE A 627 -3.07 -9.10 24.95
C PHE A 627 -2.88 -7.76 24.24
N TYR A 628 -3.04 -7.73 22.93
CA TYR A 628 -2.67 -6.59 22.11
C TYR A 628 -3.84 -6.14 21.22
N LYS A 629 -4.25 -4.88 21.34
CA LYS A 629 -5.35 -4.31 20.55
C LYS A 629 -4.88 -3.69 19.24
N GLY A 630 -3.68 -3.09 19.23
CA GLY A 630 -3.09 -2.48 18.05
C GLY A 630 -3.88 -1.27 17.54
N SER A 631 -4.52 -0.52 18.42
CA SER A 631 -5.36 0.65 18.10
C SER A 631 -4.61 1.97 18.10
N GLY A 632 -3.29 1.96 18.32
CA GLY A 632 -2.48 3.16 18.40
C GLY A 632 -2.34 3.88 17.06
N ARG A 633 -2.24 5.21 17.12
CA ARG A 633 -2.04 6.08 15.97
C ARG A 633 -0.56 6.26 15.71
N ALA A 634 -0.12 6.12 14.44
CA ALA A 634 1.28 6.34 14.08
C ALA A 634 1.71 7.79 14.33
N PHE A 635 2.91 7.97 14.86
CA PHE A 635 3.56 9.26 14.93
C PHE A 635 4.10 9.63 13.55
N ASP A 636 3.48 10.64 12.92
CA ASP A 636 3.86 11.19 11.61
C ASP A 636 4.34 12.64 11.79
N PRO A 637 5.62 12.82 12.14
CA PRO A 637 6.13 14.13 12.42
C PRO A 637 6.26 14.98 11.17
N TYR A 638 5.97 16.27 11.31
CA TYR A 638 6.40 17.27 10.36
C TYR A 638 7.93 17.31 10.33
N THR A 639 8.52 16.77 9.29
CA THR A 639 9.97 16.77 9.11
C THR A 639 10.36 17.49 7.83
N LYS A 640 11.27 18.45 7.95
CA LYS A 640 11.98 19.00 6.80
C LYS A 640 12.85 17.88 6.21
N LYS A 641 12.53 17.36 5.01
CA LYS A 641 13.45 16.43 4.33
C LYS A 641 14.81 17.11 4.22
N LYS A 642 15.80 16.63 4.99
CA LYS A 642 17.18 17.02 4.74
C LYS A 642 17.52 16.54 3.34
N THR A 643 17.62 17.45 2.41
CA THR A 643 18.25 17.21 1.10
C THR A 643 19.67 16.70 1.40
N LYS A 644 19.91 15.41 1.10
CA LYS A 644 21.25 14.81 1.19
C LYS A 644 22.09 15.26 0.04
#